data_b57af05eb244f97b6779ac6152d327ba
#
_entry.id   b57af05eb244f97b6779ac6152d327ba
#
_cell.length_a   1.000
_cell.length_b   1.000
_cell.length_c   1.000
_cell.angle_alpha   90.00
_cell.angle_beta   90.00
_cell.angle_gamma   90.00
#
_symmetry.space_group_name_H-M   'P 1'
#
loop_
_entity.id
_entity.type
_entity.pdbx_description
1 polymer ?
#
loop_
_entity_poly.entity_id
_entity_poly.type
_entity_poly.pdbx_seq_one_letter_code
_entity_poly.pdbx_strand_id
1 'polypeptide(L)'
;MTSSSLFRAAAAALLSLAFVATLAAADDAARSGTPDALATTAGDALVTVAVKLDEEPVARYRGGVRGLAATSRAATGAVKLDPGSKAVRAYRAHLGARHAAFTRTARTAIPGLRVLHEYDMVIGGLAVQLPASALPALRAMPGVVRVYADTLEHPDTDQTPAFIGAKSAWGKLGGQTSAGEGVIVGVIDTGIWPEHPSFADPDPSGKPYTAPPGSRQCQFSGGANPGAPFTCNGKLIGAYRFMTAYDACGGCEKPVDDFSSARDGEGHGTHTATTAAGNGVVLADAFGIARGKVSGIAPRAHVIAYRVCGVDGCFGADTAAAVNQAVDDGVDVINFSISGGTDPYNDVTALAFLDAYENGVFVATSAGNDGPGANTVNHRQGWVTSTAASTDKKFYLSKLALKSEDGAKLKLVGASFTAGLKTPAPFILGAAVGDPTCDSTTADGAFTGMIVGCQRGGASGRVRKSFNVAQRGAIGLVLFNDPTAAGQQGLATDNHTIPSVHLDGPDAVKLIDFAFAHANLTASFTQGKLGGTKADVIASFSSRGGAGLGLGILKPDIAAPGVQILAGDTPQGFLAEHVDGQLFQAIQGTSMSSPHVAGAAALLRQAHPDWTPGAITSALMTTASTKKILKQDKVTPATPFDTGAGRVALKPALAAAATFDVTAQEYRDHEDDLWTVNHPSIFLPAAAPDSVAIVRTMQSHLAKDSVWKLSILGGAPGLAIGVPAKVTLPAGGTVAIPITLDRTGLPFDGVAHATLQLKGKGVLHLPISVVRAPLPNLQLPAAGASSPTTNGGSITISRTLFNAGTADAGPNFTSFYLSTDDAFSNDDVEFGFCTRATNLGPGLSSSCNGPIDFLPMPPLAPGVYHLFVLADSTNAVAESNENDNLFDGGTVTVE
;
A
#
# COMPACT_ATOMS: atom_id res chain seq x y z
N MET A 1 -13.80 10.24 -57.62
CA MET A 1 -13.81 10.81 -56.28
C MET A 1 -14.87 10.08 -55.50
N THR A 2 -14.55 9.57 -54.35
CA THR A 2 -15.42 8.75 -53.46
C THR A 2 -15.34 7.23 -53.66
N SER A 3 -14.29 6.59 -53.09
CA SER A 3 -14.36 5.18 -52.63
C SER A 3 -13.13 4.73 -51.83
N SER A 4 -12.23 5.65 -51.44
CA SER A 4 -10.99 5.29 -50.68
C SER A 4 -10.97 5.66 -49.20
N SER A 5 -12.02 6.27 -48.65
CA SER A 5 -12.09 6.68 -47.24
C SER A 5 -12.82 5.69 -46.34
N LEU A 6 -13.61 4.76 -46.89
CA LEU A 6 -14.35 3.75 -46.12
C LEU A 6 -13.55 2.45 -45.83
N PHE A 7 -12.51 2.16 -46.62
CA PHE A 7 -11.67 0.96 -46.43
C PHE A 7 -10.56 1.13 -45.38
N ARG A 8 -10.20 2.38 -45.01
CA ARG A 8 -9.16 2.65 -44.01
C ARG A 8 -9.68 2.64 -42.57
N ALA A 9 -10.97 2.90 -42.36
CA ALA A 9 -11.60 2.84 -41.04
C ALA A 9 -11.93 1.40 -40.60
N ALA A 10 -12.18 0.49 -41.57
CA ALA A 10 -12.52 -0.91 -41.24
C ALA A 10 -11.27 -1.78 -40.89
N ALA A 11 -10.10 -1.45 -41.43
CA ALA A 11 -8.87 -2.19 -41.14
C ALA A 11 -8.27 -1.86 -39.77
N ALA A 12 -8.45 -0.63 -39.27
CA ALA A 12 -8.01 -0.23 -37.95
C ALA A 12 -8.91 -0.79 -36.82
N ALA A 13 -10.21 -0.98 -37.09
CA ALA A 13 -11.16 -1.53 -36.13
C ALA A 13 -11.10 -3.06 -36.00
N LEU A 14 -10.62 -3.78 -37.02
CA LEU A 14 -10.52 -5.25 -36.97
C LEU A 14 -9.19 -5.76 -36.37
N LEU A 15 -8.13 -4.95 -36.36
CA LEU A 15 -6.89 -5.32 -35.63
C LEU A 15 -6.93 -5.01 -34.15
N SER A 16 -7.77 -4.08 -33.70
CA SER A 16 -7.92 -3.76 -32.27
C SER A 16 -8.86 -4.73 -31.52
N LEU A 17 -9.78 -5.42 -32.20
CA LEU A 17 -10.68 -6.39 -31.55
C LEU A 17 -10.11 -7.81 -31.39
N ALA A 18 -9.06 -8.16 -32.14
CA ALA A 18 -8.46 -9.50 -32.03
C ALA A 18 -7.35 -9.60 -30.96
N PHE A 19 -6.80 -8.47 -30.50
CA PHE A 19 -5.73 -8.45 -29.48
C PHE A 19 -6.25 -8.23 -28.05
N VAL A 20 -7.49 -7.74 -27.89
CA VAL A 20 -8.10 -7.50 -26.57
C VAL A 20 -8.69 -8.80 -25.97
N ALA A 21 -9.00 -9.79 -26.79
CA ALA A 21 -9.64 -11.02 -26.31
C ALA A 21 -8.69 -12.11 -25.78
N THR A 22 -7.37 -11.96 -25.95
CA THR A 22 -6.39 -12.97 -25.49
C THR A 22 -5.53 -12.52 -24.32
N LEU A 23 -5.52 -11.23 -23.99
CA LEU A 23 -4.80 -10.71 -22.80
C LEU A 23 -5.71 -10.55 -21.57
N ALA A 24 -7.04 -10.44 -21.73
CA ALA A 24 -7.98 -10.41 -20.62
C ALA A 24 -8.17 -11.74 -19.89
N ALA A 25 -7.74 -12.86 -20.47
CA ALA A 25 -7.89 -14.20 -19.86
C ALA A 25 -6.67 -14.66 -19.05
N ALA A 26 -5.56 -13.92 -19.09
CA ALA A 26 -4.35 -14.27 -18.33
C ALA A 26 -4.16 -13.39 -17.07
N ASP A 27 -4.80 -12.23 -17.01
CA ASP A 27 -4.65 -11.26 -15.91
C ASP A 27 -5.70 -11.43 -14.79
N ASP A 28 -6.84 -12.10 -15.07
CA ASP A 28 -7.89 -12.37 -14.07
C ASP A 28 -7.59 -13.55 -13.14
N ALA A 29 -6.63 -14.42 -13.51
CA ALA A 29 -6.23 -15.54 -12.65
C ALA A 29 -5.21 -15.16 -11.55
N ALA A 30 -4.65 -13.94 -11.60
CA ALA A 30 -3.67 -13.46 -10.62
C ALA A 30 -4.27 -12.52 -9.55
N ARG A 31 -5.58 -12.19 -9.63
CA ARG A 31 -6.19 -11.14 -8.80
C ARG A 31 -7.18 -11.61 -7.74
N SER A 32 -7.46 -12.90 -7.62
CA SER A 32 -8.27 -13.43 -6.51
C SER A 32 -7.37 -14.23 -5.57
N GLY A 33 -6.77 -13.55 -4.61
CA GLY A 33 -6.09 -14.19 -3.48
C GLY A 33 -7.10 -14.78 -2.51
N THR A 34 -7.87 -15.78 -2.92
CA THR A 34 -8.63 -16.62 -2.00
C THR A 34 -7.69 -17.59 -1.27
N PRO A 35 -7.95 -17.96 -0.02
CA PRO A 35 -7.15 -18.95 0.70
C PRO A 35 -6.93 -20.28 -0.05
N ASP A 36 -7.78 -20.62 -1.03
CA ASP A 36 -7.69 -21.82 -1.85
C ASP A 36 -6.78 -21.71 -3.10
N ALA A 37 -6.28 -20.51 -3.46
CA ALA A 37 -5.32 -20.37 -4.56
C ALA A 37 -4.01 -21.15 -4.31
N LEU A 38 -3.71 -21.49 -3.06
CA LEU A 38 -2.56 -22.32 -2.68
C LEU A 38 -2.81 -23.83 -2.90
N ALA A 39 -4.06 -24.27 -3.00
CA ALA A 39 -4.41 -25.70 -3.14
C ALA A 39 -4.44 -26.21 -4.59
N THR A 40 -4.43 -25.31 -5.59
CA THR A 40 -4.58 -25.69 -7.02
C THR A 40 -3.29 -25.75 -7.83
N THR A 41 -2.13 -25.44 -7.23
CA THR A 41 -0.83 -25.65 -7.90
C THR A 41 -0.43 -27.12 -7.82
N ALA A 42 -0.36 -27.75 -8.96
CA ALA A 42 -0.06 -29.18 -9.11
C ALA A 42 1.26 -29.59 -8.46
N GLY A 43 1.21 -30.58 -7.55
CA GLY A 43 2.35 -31.35 -7.07
C GLY A 43 3.30 -30.54 -6.17
N ASP A 44 4.23 -31.10 -5.55
CA ASP A 44 5.28 -30.68 -4.60
C ASP A 44 5.88 -29.26 -4.67
N ALA A 45 5.17 -28.25 -5.23
CA ALA A 45 5.59 -26.87 -5.23
C ALA A 45 5.77 -26.35 -3.77
N LEU A 46 6.91 -25.71 -3.49
CA LEU A 46 7.14 -25.08 -2.19
C LEU A 46 6.37 -23.77 -2.12
N VAL A 47 5.63 -23.59 -1.03
CA VAL A 47 4.92 -22.34 -0.73
C VAL A 47 5.43 -21.75 0.58
N THR A 48 5.44 -20.43 0.66
CA THR A 48 5.74 -19.70 1.91
C THR A 48 4.44 -19.24 2.54
N VAL A 49 4.33 -19.39 3.86
CA VAL A 49 3.18 -18.97 4.64
C VAL A 49 3.62 -18.42 5.99
N ALA A 50 2.88 -17.44 6.52
CA ALA A 50 3.02 -17.03 7.90
C ALA A 50 2.04 -17.82 8.79
N VAL A 51 2.55 -18.40 9.87
CA VAL A 51 1.80 -19.21 10.82
C VAL A 51 1.62 -18.43 12.11
N LYS A 52 0.40 -18.05 12.44
CA LYS A 52 0.07 -17.52 13.76
C LYS A 52 -0.11 -18.67 14.75
N LEU A 53 0.56 -18.57 15.88
CA LEU A 53 0.40 -19.52 16.97
C LEU A 53 -0.54 -18.98 18.07
N ASP A 54 -1.00 -19.86 18.94
CA ASP A 54 -1.87 -19.59 20.10
C ASP A 54 -1.13 -18.86 21.24
N GLU A 55 -0.41 -17.82 20.86
CA GLU A 55 0.42 -17.03 21.77
C GLU A 55 0.28 -15.54 21.49
N GLU A 56 0.38 -14.73 22.52
CA GLU A 56 0.46 -13.29 22.37
C GLU A 56 1.90 -12.87 22.05
N PRO A 57 2.17 -12.03 21.02
CA PRO A 57 3.49 -11.44 20.84
C PRO A 57 3.81 -10.48 22.00
N VAL A 58 5.09 -10.14 22.14
CA VAL A 58 5.56 -9.18 23.16
C VAL A 58 4.74 -7.89 23.13
N ALA A 59 4.40 -7.42 21.94
CA ALA A 59 3.61 -6.21 21.70
C ALA A 59 2.23 -6.21 22.37
N ARG A 60 1.60 -7.38 22.49
CA ARG A 60 0.23 -7.53 23.01
C ARG A 60 0.15 -8.23 24.36
N TYR A 61 1.21 -8.88 24.84
CA TYR A 61 1.17 -9.69 26.05
C TYR A 61 0.78 -8.88 27.29
N ARG A 62 -0.41 -9.18 27.81
CA ARG A 62 -1.01 -8.52 28.98
C ARG A 62 -0.71 -9.19 30.32
N GLY A 63 0.07 -10.27 30.32
CA GLY A 63 0.30 -11.14 31.45
C GLY A 63 -0.56 -12.41 31.36
N GLY A 64 -0.37 -13.36 32.28
CA GLY A 64 -1.14 -14.62 32.29
C GLY A 64 -0.23 -15.84 32.37
N VAL A 65 0.98 -15.78 31.85
CA VAL A 65 1.97 -16.84 32.05
C VAL A 65 2.61 -16.67 33.43
N ARG A 66 2.51 -17.70 34.27
CA ARG A 66 3.00 -17.66 35.67
C ARG A 66 4.49 -17.31 35.70
N GLY A 67 4.82 -16.24 36.41
CA GLY A 67 6.20 -15.76 36.57
C GLY A 67 6.71 -14.81 35.52
N LEU A 68 5.90 -14.49 34.51
CA LEU A 68 6.21 -13.52 33.47
C LEU A 68 5.31 -12.28 33.62
N ALA A 69 5.92 -11.11 33.71
CA ALA A 69 5.21 -9.85 33.81
C ALA A 69 4.70 -9.41 32.40
N ALA A 70 3.59 -8.69 32.38
CA ALA A 70 3.05 -8.09 31.17
C ALA A 70 4.08 -7.20 30.45
N THR A 71 4.01 -7.15 29.12
CA THR A 71 4.95 -6.39 28.28
C THR A 71 4.25 -5.34 27.43
N SER A 72 2.97 -5.53 27.09
CA SER A 72 2.23 -4.62 26.22
C SER A 72 2.05 -3.22 26.84
N ARG A 73 2.00 -2.19 25.99
CA ARG A 73 1.67 -0.81 26.39
C ARG A 73 0.34 -0.73 27.13
N ALA A 74 -0.67 -1.44 26.62
CA ALA A 74 -2.01 -1.46 27.20
C ALA A 74 -2.02 -1.97 28.66
N ALA A 75 -1.13 -2.91 29.01
CA ALA A 75 -1.04 -3.45 30.37
C ALA A 75 -0.07 -2.70 31.28
N THR A 76 0.97 -2.06 30.72
CA THR A 76 2.03 -1.37 31.49
C THR A 76 1.78 0.13 31.64
N GLY A 77 0.89 0.72 30.83
CA GLY A 77 0.66 2.18 30.78
C GLY A 77 1.81 2.98 30.15
N ALA A 78 2.80 2.32 29.56
CA ALA A 78 3.95 2.99 28.94
C ALA A 78 3.55 3.69 27.63
N VAL A 79 4.19 4.83 27.32
CA VAL A 79 4.00 5.54 26.04
C VAL A 79 4.57 4.74 24.86
N LYS A 80 5.63 3.98 25.08
CA LYS A 80 6.29 3.12 24.11
C LYS A 80 6.75 1.82 24.77
N LEU A 81 6.78 0.72 24.02
CA LEU A 81 7.37 -0.54 24.47
C LEU A 81 8.88 -0.33 24.72
N ASP A 82 9.39 -0.86 25.84
CA ASP A 82 10.82 -0.94 26.11
C ASP A 82 11.35 -2.36 25.79
N PRO A 83 11.95 -2.58 24.60
CA PRO A 83 12.47 -3.89 24.20
C PRO A 83 13.59 -4.39 25.14
N GLY A 84 14.32 -3.46 25.78
CA GLY A 84 15.40 -3.76 26.73
C GLY A 84 14.95 -4.11 28.14
N SER A 85 13.66 -4.06 28.47
CA SER A 85 13.16 -4.35 29.80
C SER A 85 13.37 -5.82 30.22
N LYS A 86 13.47 -6.06 31.52
CA LYS A 86 13.58 -7.41 32.05
C LYS A 86 12.34 -8.27 31.71
N ALA A 87 11.18 -7.67 31.71
CA ALA A 87 9.91 -8.33 31.36
C ALA A 87 9.93 -8.81 29.91
N VAL A 88 10.29 -7.92 28.96
CA VAL A 88 10.37 -8.26 27.54
C VAL A 88 11.39 -9.36 27.29
N ARG A 89 12.62 -9.25 27.82
CA ARG A 89 13.63 -10.31 27.63
C ARG A 89 13.17 -11.66 28.16
N ALA A 90 12.51 -11.68 29.33
CA ALA A 90 12.03 -12.93 29.93
C ALA A 90 10.89 -13.55 29.10
N TYR A 91 9.98 -12.72 28.57
CA TYR A 91 8.86 -13.20 27.74
C TYR A 91 9.34 -13.65 26.35
N ARG A 92 10.28 -12.93 25.71
CA ARG A 92 10.93 -13.37 24.45
C ARG A 92 11.60 -14.74 24.60
N ALA A 93 12.31 -14.98 25.71
CA ALA A 93 12.90 -16.30 25.97
C ALA A 93 11.84 -17.42 26.10
N HIS A 94 10.66 -17.09 26.65
CA HIS A 94 9.51 -18.01 26.70
C HIS A 94 8.97 -18.30 25.28
N LEU A 95 8.73 -17.27 24.46
CA LEU A 95 8.28 -17.42 23.09
C LEU A 95 9.26 -18.22 22.24
N GLY A 96 10.56 -17.92 22.31
CA GLY A 96 11.60 -18.67 21.59
C GLY A 96 11.62 -20.17 21.95
N ALA A 97 11.35 -20.50 23.22
CA ALA A 97 11.22 -21.91 23.64
C ALA A 97 9.98 -22.58 23.01
N ARG A 98 8.86 -21.87 22.90
CA ARG A 98 7.62 -22.34 22.22
C ARG A 98 7.85 -22.54 20.73
N HIS A 99 8.45 -21.53 20.05
CA HIS A 99 8.78 -21.61 18.62
C HIS A 99 9.72 -22.80 18.33
N ALA A 100 10.73 -23.01 19.15
CA ALA A 100 11.63 -24.15 19.01
C ALA A 100 10.92 -25.51 19.23
N ALA A 101 9.96 -25.57 20.15
CA ALA A 101 9.14 -26.78 20.37
C ALA A 101 8.22 -27.04 19.19
N PHE A 102 7.48 -26.03 18.73
CA PHE A 102 6.62 -26.13 17.53
C PHE A 102 7.43 -26.55 16.30
N THR A 103 8.55 -25.89 16.03
CA THR A 103 9.45 -26.20 14.91
C THR A 103 9.89 -27.66 14.89
N ARG A 104 10.24 -28.22 16.04
CA ARG A 104 10.61 -29.64 16.13
C ARG A 104 9.46 -30.56 15.75
N THR A 105 8.26 -30.29 16.28
CA THR A 105 7.05 -31.06 15.96
C THR A 105 6.67 -30.92 14.48
N ALA A 106 6.69 -29.68 13.96
CA ALA A 106 6.35 -29.39 12.57
C ALA A 106 7.31 -30.08 11.58
N ARG A 107 8.61 -30.05 11.83
CA ARG A 107 9.60 -30.76 10.98
C ARG A 107 9.47 -32.27 11.02
N THR A 108 8.97 -32.83 12.13
CA THR A 108 8.68 -34.26 12.23
C THR A 108 7.42 -34.63 11.43
N ALA A 109 6.38 -33.80 11.50
CA ALA A 109 5.11 -34.05 10.82
C ALA A 109 5.16 -33.73 9.32
N ILE A 110 5.94 -32.71 8.93
CA ILE A 110 6.04 -32.19 7.57
C ILE A 110 7.50 -32.23 7.11
N PRO A 111 7.94 -33.30 6.44
CA PRO A 111 9.29 -33.40 5.90
C PRO A 111 9.56 -32.26 4.91
N GLY A 112 10.69 -31.60 5.05
CA GLY A 112 11.09 -30.47 4.21
C GLY A 112 10.64 -29.09 4.68
N LEU A 113 9.86 -29.02 5.76
CA LEU A 113 9.49 -27.72 6.36
C LEU A 113 10.72 -26.95 6.82
N ARG A 114 10.83 -25.70 6.35
CA ARG A 114 11.88 -24.75 6.73
C ARG A 114 11.25 -23.54 7.41
N VAL A 115 11.78 -23.13 8.57
CA VAL A 115 11.45 -21.85 9.20
C VAL A 115 12.29 -20.77 8.53
N LEU A 116 11.65 -19.72 8.09
CA LEU A 116 12.24 -18.55 7.43
C LEU A 116 12.44 -17.41 8.43
N HIS A 117 11.39 -17.07 9.19
CA HIS A 117 11.39 -16.02 10.22
C HIS A 117 10.66 -16.47 11.49
N GLU A 118 11.01 -15.85 12.61
CA GLU A 118 10.29 -15.97 13.90
C GLU A 118 9.76 -14.59 14.30
N TYR A 119 8.49 -14.51 14.68
CA TYR A 119 7.79 -13.28 15.04
C TYR A 119 7.48 -13.28 16.53
N ASP A 120 8.38 -12.75 17.34
CA ASP A 120 8.20 -12.68 18.81
C ASP A 120 7.66 -11.31 19.28
N MET A 121 8.00 -10.22 18.55
CA MET A 121 7.53 -8.86 18.87
C MET A 121 6.12 -8.60 18.38
N VAL A 122 5.78 -9.02 17.17
CA VAL A 122 4.48 -8.87 16.50
C VAL A 122 3.97 -10.23 16.01
N ILE A 123 2.70 -10.37 15.66
CA ILE A 123 2.02 -11.57 15.17
C ILE A 123 1.98 -12.70 16.23
N GLY A 124 3.10 -13.16 16.74
CA GLY A 124 3.26 -14.34 17.61
C GLY A 124 3.19 -15.63 16.78
N GLY A 125 4.35 -16.05 16.23
CA GLY A 125 4.42 -17.21 15.35
C GLY A 125 5.66 -17.25 14.46
N LEU A 126 5.51 -17.81 13.25
CA LEU A 126 6.65 -18.12 12.36
C LEU A 126 6.27 -17.94 10.88
N ALA A 127 7.21 -17.51 10.04
CA ALA A 127 7.12 -17.80 8.61
C ALA A 127 7.78 -19.14 8.30
N VAL A 128 7.11 -19.96 7.50
CA VAL A 128 7.61 -21.27 7.11
C VAL A 128 7.44 -21.50 5.61
N GLN A 129 8.38 -22.25 5.02
CA GLN A 129 8.28 -22.79 3.67
C GLN A 129 8.06 -24.29 3.74
N LEU A 130 7.11 -24.80 2.95
CA LEU A 130 6.73 -26.21 2.96
C LEU A 130 6.12 -26.60 1.59
N PRO A 131 6.02 -27.92 1.25
CA PRO A 131 5.24 -28.34 0.10
C PRO A 131 3.78 -27.93 0.23
N ALA A 132 3.17 -27.42 -0.87
CA ALA A 132 1.77 -26.97 -0.88
C ALA A 132 0.79 -28.06 -0.40
N SER A 133 1.06 -29.31 -0.74
CA SER A 133 0.28 -30.47 -0.29
C SER A 133 0.28 -30.71 1.24
N ALA A 134 1.20 -30.08 1.97
CA ALA A 134 1.31 -30.20 3.43
C ALA A 134 0.58 -29.08 4.19
N LEU A 135 -0.05 -28.11 3.50
CA LEU A 135 -0.79 -27.01 4.13
C LEU A 135 -1.93 -27.49 5.06
N PRO A 136 -2.76 -28.49 4.68
CA PRO A 136 -3.77 -29.00 5.59
C PRO A 136 -3.17 -29.59 6.88
N ALA A 137 -2.07 -30.33 6.77
CA ALA A 137 -1.37 -30.86 7.94
C ALA A 137 -0.79 -29.77 8.84
N LEU A 138 -0.29 -28.67 8.26
CA LEU A 138 0.19 -27.52 9.01
C LEU A 138 -0.96 -26.81 9.76
N ARG A 139 -2.10 -26.60 9.10
CA ARG A 139 -3.29 -25.97 9.71
C ARG A 139 -3.85 -26.79 10.86
N ALA A 140 -3.80 -28.12 10.77
CA ALA A 140 -4.28 -29.04 11.81
C ALA A 140 -3.30 -29.24 12.98
N MET A 141 -2.12 -28.60 12.99
CA MET A 141 -1.15 -28.77 14.05
C MET A 141 -1.59 -28.08 15.34
N PRO A 142 -1.44 -28.71 16.52
CA PRO A 142 -1.73 -28.10 17.80
C PRO A 142 -0.97 -26.77 17.99
N GLY A 143 -1.69 -25.74 18.39
CA GLY A 143 -1.15 -24.41 18.61
C GLY A 143 -1.14 -23.51 17.35
N VAL A 144 -1.56 -24.01 16.20
CA VAL A 144 -1.78 -23.18 15.00
C VAL A 144 -3.16 -22.53 15.07
N VAL A 145 -3.23 -21.22 15.11
CA VAL A 145 -4.47 -20.44 15.09
C VAL A 145 -4.88 -20.11 13.66
N ARG A 146 -3.89 -19.68 12.84
CA ARG A 146 -4.15 -19.30 11.45
C ARG A 146 -2.90 -19.44 10.58
N VAL A 147 -3.09 -19.67 9.29
CA VAL A 147 -2.03 -19.72 8.29
C VAL A 147 -2.38 -18.72 7.20
N TYR A 148 -1.54 -17.70 7.05
CA TYR A 148 -1.70 -16.65 6.03
C TYR A 148 -0.86 -16.97 4.80
N ALA A 149 -1.41 -16.74 3.62
CA ALA A 149 -0.65 -16.78 2.38
C ALA A 149 0.40 -15.65 2.35
N ASP A 150 1.55 -15.92 1.77
CA ASP A 150 2.55 -14.89 1.50
C ASP A 150 2.36 -14.34 0.09
N THR A 151 2.35 -13.01 -0.06
CA THR A 151 2.07 -12.31 -1.32
C THR A 151 3.25 -11.44 -1.74
N LEU A 152 3.42 -11.23 -3.05
CA LEU A 152 4.47 -10.39 -3.62
C LEU A 152 3.94 -8.98 -3.88
N GLU A 153 4.65 -7.93 -3.43
CA GLU A 153 4.24 -6.52 -3.49
C GLU A 153 5.32 -5.63 -4.17
N HIS A 154 4.96 -4.46 -4.75
CA HIS A 154 5.82 -3.66 -5.64
C HIS A 154 5.99 -2.18 -5.22
N PRO A 155 7.16 -1.52 -5.47
CA PRO A 155 7.50 -0.18 -4.98
C PRO A 155 7.21 1.03 -5.90
N ASP A 156 7.15 2.26 -5.36
CA ASP A 156 6.79 3.57 -5.97
C ASP A 156 7.57 4.76 -5.39
N THR A 157 7.91 5.90 -6.03
CA THR A 157 8.68 7.00 -5.36
C THR A 157 8.51 8.47 -5.80
N ASP A 158 8.76 9.48 -4.98
CA ASP A 158 9.53 10.73 -4.88
C ASP A 158 9.08 12.07 -4.19
N GLN A 159 9.56 13.27 -4.08
CA GLN A 159 9.97 14.42 -3.21
C GLN A 159 9.18 15.80 -3.15
N THR A 160 9.01 16.59 -1.96
CA THR A 160 9.04 18.08 -1.80
C THR A 160 8.80 18.68 -0.39
N PRO A 161 9.80 19.04 0.42
CA PRO A 161 9.63 19.54 1.79
C PRO A 161 8.96 20.92 1.90
N ALA A 162 9.30 21.83 1.00
CA ALA A 162 8.82 23.22 1.11
C ALA A 162 7.32 23.36 0.83
N PHE A 163 6.77 22.56 -0.05
CA PHE A 163 5.38 22.61 -0.49
C PHE A 163 4.40 22.15 0.59
N ILE A 164 4.78 21.18 1.42
CA ILE A 164 3.98 20.70 2.56
C ILE A 164 4.20 21.54 3.83
N GLY A 165 5.07 22.55 3.78
CA GLY A 165 5.32 23.48 4.89
C GLY A 165 6.39 23.01 5.88
N ALA A 166 7.30 22.11 5.51
CA ALA A 166 8.39 21.64 6.38
C ALA A 166 9.30 22.76 6.86
N LYS A 167 9.60 23.76 6.03
CA LYS A 167 10.38 24.95 6.47
C LYS A 167 9.76 25.69 7.67
N SER A 168 8.42 25.77 7.71
CA SER A 168 7.71 26.39 8.84
C SER A 168 7.75 25.49 10.09
N ALA A 169 7.74 24.18 9.91
CA ALA A 169 7.90 23.19 10.97
C ALA A 169 9.31 23.25 11.56
N TRP A 170 10.35 23.26 10.71
CA TRP A 170 11.74 23.39 11.13
C TRP A 170 11.97 24.63 11.99
N GLY A 171 11.38 25.78 11.59
CA GLY A 171 11.50 27.02 12.39
C GLY A 171 10.96 26.89 13.82
N LYS A 172 9.94 26.04 14.05
CA LYS A 172 9.40 25.76 15.37
C LYS A 172 10.24 24.76 16.18
N LEU A 173 11.01 23.91 15.50
CA LEU A 173 11.82 22.84 16.06
C LEU A 173 13.32 23.20 16.16
N GLY A 174 13.65 24.48 16.22
CA GLY A 174 15.03 24.92 16.35
C GLY A 174 15.82 25.07 15.04
N GLY A 175 15.15 25.01 13.90
CA GLY A 175 15.73 25.08 12.57
C GLY A 175 15.91 23.73 11.88
N GLN A 176 16.30 23.76 10.61
CA GLN A 176 16.55 22.56 9.81
C GLN A 176 17.59 21.64 10.44
N THR A 177 18.59 22.21 11.13
CA THR A 177 19.67 21.49 11.80
C THR A 177 19.26 20.84 13.14
N SER A 178 17.97 20.87 13.48
CA SER A 178 17.41 20.24 14.70
C SER A 178 16.12 19.48 14.43
N ALA A 179 15.54 19.63 13.23
CA ALA A 179 14.24 19.06 12.89
C ALA A 179 14.31 17.55 12.68
N GLY A 180 13.64 16.79 13.53
CA GLY A 180 13.65 15.33 13.58
C GLY A 180 14.66 14.72 14.55
N GLU A 181 15.43 15.53 15.30
CA GLU A 181 16.48 15.05 16.21
C GLU A 181 15.88 14.12 17.29
N GLY A 182 16.50 12.95 17.51
CA GLY A 182 16.07 11.95 18.48
C GLY A 182 14.95 11.01 18.00
N VAL A 183 14.38 11.21 16.82
CA VAL A 183 13.35 10.35 16.24
C VAL A 183 13.99 9.34 15.30
N ILE A 184 13.52 8.09 15.33
CA ILE A 184 14.00 7.00 14.48
C ILE A 184 12.96 6.70 13.39
N VAL A 185 13.39 6.82 12.13
CA VAL A 185 12.59 6.45 10.97
C VAL A 185 13.09 5.11 10.41
N GLY A 186 12.24 4.10 10.43
CA GLY A 186 12.47 2.81 9.77
C GLY A 186 11.97 2.87 8.32
N VAL A 187 12.79 2.47 7.37
CA VAL A 187 12.44 2.39 5.95
C VAL A 187 12.47 0.92 5.53
N ILE A 188 11.29 0.37 5.26
CA ILE A 188 11.12 -1.03 4.82
C ILE A 188 10.94 -0.98 3.30
N ASP A 189 11.97 -1.39 2.52
CA ASP A 189 12.03 -1.12 1.10
C ASP A 189 13.11 -1.99 0.40
N THR A 190 13.66 -1.55 -0.75
CA THR A 190 14.71 -2.24 -1.53
C THR A 190 16.12 -2.21 -0.92
N GLY A 191 16.30 -1.52 0.20
CA GLY A 191 17.59 -1.35 0.88
C GLY A 191 17.99 0.11 1.01
N ILE A 192 19.30 0.37 1.19
CA ILE A 192 19.85 1.72 1.32
C ILE A 192 21.26 1.79 0.75
N TRP A 193 21.63 2.91 0.09
CA TRP A 193 23.02 3.21 -0.27
C TRP A 193 23.68 3.99 0.86
N PRO A 194 24.49 3.34 1.72
CA PRO A 194 24.94 3.94 2.98
C PRO A 194 25.92 5.11 2.80
N GLU A 195 26.70 5.16 1.70
CA GLU A 195 27.64 6.24 1.40
C GLU A 195 26.94 7.47 0.78
N HIS A 196 25.63 7.43 0.58
CA HIS A 196 24.92 8.58 0.05
C HIS A 196 25.06 9.79 1.00
N PRO A 197 25.36 11.01 0.50
CA PRO A 197 25.63 12.19 1.34
C PRO A 197 24.45 12.58 2.25
N SER A 198 23.23 12.14 1.93
CA SER A 198 22.06 12.30 2.81
C SER A 198 22.12 11.45 4.09
N PHE A 199 23.07 10.52 4.20
CA PHE A 199 23.28 9.69 5.40
C PHE A 199 24.64 9.91 6.05
N ALA A 200 25.35 10.96 5.64
CA ALA A 200 26.64 11.32 6.23
C ALA A 200 26.50 11.76 7.71
N ASP A 201 27.48 11.39 8.51
CA ASP A 201 27.70 11.88 9.87
C ASP A 201 29.18 12.30 10.02
N PRO A 202 29.46 13.58 10.31
CA PRO A 202 28.53 14.68 10.54
C PRO A 202 27.70 15.07 9.29
N ASP A 203 26.58 15.77 9.49
CA ASP A 203 25.77 16.27 8.39
C ASP A 203 26.53 17.32 7.55
N PRO A 204 26.04 17.73 6.35
CA PRO A 204 26.72 18.70 5.50
C PRO A 204 26.95 20.08 6.13
N SER A 205 26.31 20.40 7.26
CA SER A 205 26.61 21.61 8.03
C SER A 205 27.75 21.43 9.05
N GLY A 206 28.26 20.19 9.19
CA GLY A 206 29.29 19.83 10.16
C GLY A 206 28.76 19.45 11.54
N LYS A 207 27.42 19.34 11.74
CA LYS A 207 26.82 18.94 13.02
C LYS A 207 26.80 17.41 13.14
N PRO A 208 27.45 16.82 14.18
CA PRO A 208 27.43 15.37 14.38
C PRO A 208 26.02 14.89 14.86
N TYR A 209 25.80 13.59 14.74
CA TYR A 209 24.63 12.92 15.29
C TYR A 209 24.97 12.22 16.61
N THR A 210 23.97 12.09 17.48
CA THR A 210 24.06 11.25 18.68
C THR A 210 22.97 10.18 18.56
N ALA A 211 23.36 8.96 18.23
CA ALA A 211 22.39 7.88 18.06
C ALA A 211 21.66 7.56 19.37
N PRO A 212 20.34 7.34 19.34
CA PRO A 212 19.60 6.84 20.49
C PRO A 212 20.16 5.48 20.98
N PRO A 213 20.09 5.19 22.30
CA PRO A 213 20.52 3.93 22.84
C PRO A 213 19.83 2.72 22.17
N GLY A 214 20.55 1.62 22.04
CA GLY A 214 20.04 0.37 21.48
C GLY A 214 21.14 -0.40 20.77
N SER A 215 20.96 -1.71 20.64
CA SER A 215 21.86 -2.60 19.89
C SER A 215 21.20 -2.90 18.54
N ARG A 216 21.74 -2.37 17.46
CA ARG A 216 21.25 -2.51 16.11
C ARG A 216 22.33 -3.12 15.23
N GLN A 217 21.95 -3.91 14.25
CA GLN A 217 22.87 -4.50 13.30
C GLN A 217 23.15 -3.54 12.13
N CYS A 218 24.30 -3.76 11.48
CA CYS A 218 24.74 -3.00 10.32
C CYS A 218 25.20 -4.00 9.25
N GLN A 219 24.23 -4.54 8.50
CA GLN A 219 24.46 -5.68 7.60
C GLN A 219 24.93 -5.25 6.22
N PHE A 220 26.16 -4.70 6.15
CA PHE A 220 26.84 -4.35 4.90
C PHE A 220 28.07 -5.25 4.62
N SER A 221 28.10 -6.44 5.22
CA SER A 221 29.16 -7.42 5.04
C SER A 221 28.59 -8.84 5.09
N GLY A 222 29.31 -9.82 4.52
CA GLY A 222 28.88 -11.22 4.47
C GLY A 222 28.06 -11.55 3.22
N GLY A 223 27.94 -12.86 2.91
CA GLY A 223 27.30 -13.36 1.69
C GLY A 223 28.24 -13.34 0.48
N ALA A 224 27.67 -13.62 -0.71
CA ALA A 224 28.46 -13.77 -1.96
C ALA A 224 28.85 -12.41 -2.57
N ASN A 225 27.96 -11.43 -2.51
CA ASN A 225 28.18 -10.06 -3.02
C ASN A 225 27.66 -9.02 -2.02
N PRO A 226 28.35 -8.76 -0.89
CA PRO A 226 27.87 -7.78 0.10
C PRO A 226 28.05 -6.33 -0.35
N GLY A 227 28.79 -6.06 -1.40
CA GLY A 227 29.28 -4.73 -1.78
C GLY A 227 30.41 -4.24 -0.87
N ALA A 228 30.75 -2.96 -0.94
CA ALA A 228 31.75 -2.35 -0.09
C ALA A 228 31.34 -2.40 1.39
N PRO A 229 32.24 -2.72 2.33
CA PRO A 229 31.92 -2.70 3.77
C PRO A 229 31.59 -1.27 4.24
N PHE A 230 30.57 -1.17 5.08
CA PHE A 230 30.20 0.11 5.71
C PHE A 230 29.91 -0.12 7.20
N THR A 231 30.29 0.85 8.02
CA THR A 231 29.96 0.88 9.44
C THR A 231 28.90 1.92 9.67
N CYS A 232 27.78 1.53 10.24
CA CYS A 232 26.70 2.45 10.58
C CYS A 232 27.19 3.59 11.48
N ASN A 233 26.62 4.75 11.30
CA ASN A 233 27.01 5.99 11.96
C ASN A 233 25.84 6.54 12.80
N GLY A 234 25.95 7.75 13.34
CA GLY A 234 24.88 8.34 14.11
C GLY A 234 23.66 8.77 13.30
N LYS A 235 23.75 8.83 11.97
CA LYS A 235 22.62 9.13 11.05
C LYS A 235 21.93 7.85 10.58
N LEU A 236 22.66 6.96 9.94
CA LEU A 236 22.22 5.62 9.57
C LEU A 236 22.63 4.66 10.71
N ILE A 237 21.73 4.46 11.66
CA ILE A 237 22.02 3.79 12.93
C ILE A 237 21.82 2.27 12.89
N GLY A 238 21.27 1.73 11.78
CA GLY A 238 21.08 0.30 11.58
C GLY A 238 20.70 -0.01 10.14
N ALA A 239 21.01 -1.24 9.71
CA ALA A 239 20.61 -1.75 8.40
C ALA A 239 20.50 -3.28 8.45
N TYR A 240 19.43 -3.81 7.86
CA TYR A 240 19.09 -5.23 7.87
C TYR A 240 18.68 -5.72 6.48
N ARG A 241 18.86 -7.03 6.24
CA ARG A 241 18.38 -7.73 5.05
C ARG A 241 17.42 -8.84 5.46
N PHE A 242 16.16 -8.67 5.13
CA PHE A 242 15.09 -9.65 5.32
C PHE A 242 14.60 -10.14 3.96
N MET A 243 15.34 -11.03 3.33
CA MET A 243 15.08 -11.55 1.98
C MET A 243 14.98 -13.09 1.97
N THR A 244 14.66 -13.68 3.12
CA THR A 244 14.70 -15.16 3.25
C THR A 244 13.59 -15.82 2.43
N ALA A 245 12.39 -15.23 2.39
CA ALA A 245 11.30 -15.73 1.56
C ALA A 245 11.60 -15.49 0.08
N TYR A 246 12.12 -14.31 -0.27
CA TYR A 246 12.53 -13.99 -1.63
C TYR A 246 13.66 -14.93 -2.12
N ASP A 247 14.70 -15.14 -1.30
CA ASP A 247 15.79 -16.06 -1.62
C ASP A 247 15.32 -17.52 -1.79
N ALA A 248 14.26 -17.89 -1.07
CA ALA A 248 13.66 -19.21 -1.15
C ALA A 248 12.68 -19.39 -2.34
N CYS A 249 12.29 -18.32 -3.00
CA CYS A 249 11.42 -18.35 -4.17
C CYS A 249 12.14 -19.00 -5.35
N GLY A 250 11.60 -20.12 -5.88
CA GLY A 250 12.22 -20.87 -6.97
C GLY A 250 12.06 -20.24 -8.36
N GLY A 251 11.12 -19.27 -8.52
CA GLY A 251 10.82 -18.61 -9.79
C GLY A 251 11.20 -17.13 -9.81
N CYS A 252 11.66 -16.57 -8.69
CA CYS A 252 12.01 -15.15 -8.63
C CYS A 252 13.37 -14.86 -9.28
N GLU A 253 13.47 -13.73 -9.96
CA GLU A 253 14.69 -13.27 -10.59
C GLU A 253 15.73 -12.88 -9.53
N LYS A 254 16.94 -13.42 -9.64
CA LYS A 254 18.06 -13.16 -8.73
C LYS A 254 19.29 -12.78 -9.55
N PRO A 255 19.44 -11.49 -9.88
CA PRO A 255 20.59 -11.01 -10.62
C PRO A 255 21.90 -11.39 -9.92
N VAL A 256 22.90 -11.79 -10.70
CA VAL A 256 24.23 -12.19 -10.17
C VAL A 256 24.91 -11.03 -9.45
N ASP A 257 24.64 -9.81 -9.92
CA ASP A 257 25.23 -8.58 -9.39
C ASP A 257 24.41 -7.96 -8.23
N ASP A 258 23.27 -8.57 -7.83
CA ASP A 258 22.48 -8.08 -6.69
C ASP A 258 23.26 -8.27 -5.36
N PHE A 259 23.05 -7.31 -4.45
CA PHE A 259 23.75 -7.31 -3.16
C PHE A 259 23.18 -8.37 -2.19
N SER A 260 24.05 -9.14 -1.58
CA SER A 260 23.72 -10.06 -0.48
C SER A 260 23.62 -9.38 0.89
N SER A 261 23.59 -8.05 0.93
CA SER A 261 23.56 -7.19 2.12
C SER A 261 22.33 -6.29 2.15
N ALA A 262 22.27 -5.37 3.10
CA ALA A 262 21.23 -4.34 3.17
C ALA A 262 21.40 -3.22 2.12
N ARG A 263 22.41 -3.31 1.23
CA ARG A 263 22.61 -2.34 0.16
C ARG A 263 21.45 -2.36 -0.81
N ASP A 264 21.12 -1.17 -1.29
CA ASP A 264 20.13 -0.93 -2.32
C ASP A 264 20.79 -1.09 -3.71
N GLY A 265 20.33 -2.04 -4.49
CA GLY A 265 20.77 -2.25 -5.88
C GLY A 265 19.73 -1.79 -6.90
N GLU A 266 18.60 -1.20 -6.44
CA GLU A 266 17.52 -0.72 -7.30
C GLU A 266 17.37 0.79 -7.24
N GLY A 267 17.61 1.42 -6.07
CA GLY A 267 17.56 2.87 -5.84
C GLY A 267 16.29 3.37 -5.17
N HIS A 268 15.25 2.54 -5.05
CA HIS A 268 13.96 2.92 -4.51
C HIS A 268 14.02 3.20 -3.01
N GLY A 269 14.59 2.29 -2.21
CA GLY A 269 14.71 2.46 -0.76
C GLY A 269 15.60 3.64 -0.37
N THR A 270 16.68 3.87 -1.12
CA THR A 270 17.55 5.05 -0.95
C THR A 270 16.77 6.33 -1.20
N HIS A 271 15.90 6.33 -2.23
CA HIS A 271 15.07 7.47 -2.59
C HIS A 271 14.04 7.79 -1.48
N THR A 272 13.31 6.79 -1.01
CA THR A 272 12.29 6.96 0.02
C THR A 272 12.91 7.36 1.37
N ALA A 273 14.05 6.77 1.75
CA ALA A 273 14.78 7.11 2.97
C ALA A 273 15.29 8.57 2.95
N THR A 274 15.85 9.01 1.80
CA THR A 274 16.35 10.39 1.66
C THR A 274 15.21 11.40 1.63
N THR A 275 14.05 11.05 1.08
CA THR A 275 12.84 11.88 1.10
C THR A 275 12.29 12.04 2.52
N ALA A 276 12.16 10.98 3.29
CA ALA A 276 11.65 11.04 4.67
C ALA A 276 12.61 11.78 5.61
N ALA A 277 13.89 11.36 5.59
CA ALA A 277 14.83 11.69 6.66
C ALA A 277 16.26 12.00 6.17
N GLY A 278 16.50 12.21 4.87
CA GLY A 278 17.83 12.61 4.38
C GLY A 278 18.35 13.91 5.00
N ASN A 279 19.66 14.01 5.18
CA ASN A 279 20.34 15.23 5.67
C ASN A 279 19.87 16.49 4.97
N GLY A 280 19.89 17.62 5.68
CA GLY A 280 19.60 18.93 5.10
C GLY A 280 20.74 19.45 4.22
N VAL A 281 20.40 20.28 3.22
CA VAL A 281 21.37 21.07 2.42
C VAL A 281 22.32 20.21 1.59
N VAL A 282 21.94 18.98 1.25
CA VAL A 282 22.73 18.10 0.38
C VAL A 282 22.70 18.63 -1.06
N LEU A 283 23.88 18.76 -1.69
CA LEU A 283 23.99 19.18 -3.08
C LEU A 283 23.67 18.00 -4.00
N ALA A 284 22.63 18.15 -4.81
CA ALA A 284 22.26 17.15 -5.81
C ALA A 284 22.89 17.49 -7.17
N ASP A 285 23.57 16.50 -7.75
CA ASP A 285 24.02 16.48 -9.14
C ASP A 285 23.49 15.22 -9.81
N ALA A 286 23.01 15.34 -11.04
CA ALA A 286 22.63 14.20 -11.85
C ALA A 286 23.04 14.44 -13.31
N PHE A 287 23.70 13.47 -13.91
CA PHE A 287 24.27 13.56 -15.26
C PHE A 287 25.26 14.75 -15.43
N GLY A 288 26.03 15.06 -14.38
CA GLY A 288 26.93 16.23 -14.36
C GLY A 288 26.19 17.58 -14.36
N ILE A 289 24.92 17.60 -13.98
CA ILE A 289 24.07 18.78 -13.95
C ILE A 289 23.68 19.06 -12.50
N ALA A 290 24.12 20.24 -11.97
CA ALA A 290 23.71 20.67 -10.66
C ALA A 290 22.19 20.89 -10.60
N ARG A 291 21.52 20.13 -9.73
CA ARG A 291 20.05 20.15 -9.53
C ARG A 291 19.61 21.00 -8.34
N GLY A 292 20.55 21.46 -7.54
CA GLY A 292 20.29 22.30 -6.38
C GLY A 292 20.46 21.54 -5.06
N LYS A 293 19.87 22.07 -3.99
CA LYS A 293 19.96 21.49 -2.65
C LYS A 293 18.70 20.69 -2.34
N VAL A 294 18.89 19.47 -1.85
CA VAL A 294 17.82 18.58 -1.38
C VAL A 294 17.88 18.41 0.15
N SER A 295 16.79 17.96 0.72
CA SER A 295 16.64 17.67 2.15
C SER A 295 15.47 16.72 2.36
N GLY A 296 15.60 15.77 3.25
CA GLY A 296 14.46 15.06 3.81
C GLY A 296 13.51 15.99 4.56
N ILE A 297 12.30 15.51 4.83
CA ILE A 297 11.28 16.25 5.60
C ILE A 297 11.72 16.41 7.06
N ALA A 298 12.29 15.35 7.66
CA ALA A 298 12.86 15.31 9.00
C ALA A 298 14.39 15.12 8.93
N PRO A 299 15.17 16.16 8.55
CA PRO A 299 16.57 15.99 8.16
C PRO A 299 17.50 15.53 9.29
N ARG A 300 17.10 15.68 10.55
CA ARG A 300 17.88 15.24 11.70
C ARG A 300 17.39 13.93 12.32
N ALA A 301 16.30 13.32 11.80
CA ALA A 301 15.89 11.99 12.24
C ALA A 301 16.96 10.95 11.90
N HIS A 302 17.09 9.94 12.75
CA HIS A 302 17.91 8.76 12.51
C HIS A 302 17.20 7.82 11.56
N VAL A 303 17.95 7.04 10.80
CA VAL A 303 17.43 6.10 9.81
C VAL A 303 17.86 4.67 10.18
N ILE A 304 16.93 3.73 10.06
CA ILE A 304 17.22 2.30 9.99
C ILE A 304 16.62 1.77 8.69
N ALA A 305 17.41 1.05 7.90
CA ALA A 305 16.96 0.44 6.66
C ALA A 305 16.66 -1.05 6.87
N TYR A 306 15.54 -1.51 6.30
CA TYR A 306 15.14 -2.91 6.28
C TYR A 306 14.90 -3.30 4.83
N ARG A 307 15.85 -3.99 4.23
CA ARG A 307 15.72 -4.49 2.86
C ARG A 307 14.84 -5.72 2.85
N VAL A 308 13.73 -5.67 2.09
CA VAL A 308 12.75 -6.75 1.97
C VAL A 308 12.43 -7.11 0.52
N CYS A 309 12.92 -6.31 -0.45
CA CYS A 309 12.54 -6.42 -1.86
C CYS A 309 13.70 -6.84 -2.75
N GLY A 310 13.41 -7.71 -3.72
CA GLY A 310 14.24 -8.01 -4.89
C GLY A 310 13.58 -7.49 -6.18
N VAL A 311 14.03 -7.96 -7.34
CA VAL A 311 13.58 -7.50 -8.68
C VAL A 311 12.08 -7.67 -8.88
N ASP A 312 11.53 -8.84 -8.51
CA ASP A 312 10.11 -9.16 -8.71
C ASP A 312 9.21 -8.59 -7.62
N GLY A 313 9.76 -7.93 -6.58
CA GLY A 313 9.01 -7.31 -5.49
C GLY A 313 9.40 -7.84 -4.11
N CYS A 314 8.46 -7.81 -3.16
CA CYS A 314 8.70 -8.00 -1.73
C CYS A 314 7.68 -8.98 -1.14
N PHE A 315 8.15 -10.02 -0.45
CA PHE A 315 7.26 -10.98 0.22
C PHE A 315 6.76 -10.45 1.57
N GLY A 316 5.48 -10.67 1.87
CA GLY A 316 4.86 -10.26 3.12
C GLY A 316 5.52 -10.90 4.35
N ALA A 317 6.05 -12.13 4.23
CA ALA A 317 6.80 -12.79 5.30
C ALA A 317 8.10 -12.05 5.65
N ASP A 318 8.86 -11.61 4.64
CA ASP A 318 10.07 -10.81 4.83
C ASP A 318 9.72 -9.42 5.39
N THR A 319 8.64 -8.80 4.89
CA THR A 319 8.12 -7.52 5.40
C THR A 319 7.69 -7.62 6.85
N ALA A 320 6.93 -8.65 7.23
CA ALA A 320 6.51 -8.84 8.61
C ALA A 320 7.71 -9.08 9.56
N ALA A 321 8.76 -9.77 9.09
CA ALA A 321 10.01 -9.92 9.84
C ALA A 321 10.73 -8.57 10.02
N ALA A 322 10.72 -7.72 9.01
CA ALA A 322 11.26 -6.37 9.10
C ALA A 322 10.46 -5.49 10.08
N VAL A 323 9.12 -5.57 10.08
CA VAL A 323 8.26 -4.88 11.06
C VAL A 323 8.54 -5.37 12.48
N ASN A 324 8.68 -6.69 12.67
CA ASN A 324 9.06 -7.27 13.96
C ASN A 324 10.39 -6.68 14.46
N GLN A 325 11.39 -6.58 13.60
CA GLN A 325 12.69 -5.97 13.95
C GLN A 325 12.56 -4.46 14.19
N ALA A 326 11.76 -3.73 13.40
CA ALA A 326 11.58 -2.29 13.58
C ALA A 326 10.97 -1.93 14.94
N VAL A 327 10.04 -2.76 15.44
CA VAL A 327 9.50 -2.61 16.81
C VAL A 327 10.56 -2.89 17.86
N ASP A 328 11.41 -3.91 17.67
CA ASP A 328 12.53 -4.24 18.57
C ASP A 328 13.62 -3.14 18.58
N ASP A 329 13.94 -2.57 17.40
CA ASP A 329 14.90 -1.47 17.26
C ASP A 329 14.41 -0.14 17.83
N GLY A 330 13.14 -0.07 18.20
CA GLY A 330 12.52 1.11 18.79
C GLY A 330 12.23 2.21 17.77
N VAL A 331 11.87 1.87 16.55
CA VAL A 331 11.44 2.80 15.51
C VAL A 331 10.21 3.61 15.97
N ASP A 332 10.19 4.90 15.66
CA ASP A 332 9.04 5.78 15.94
C ASP A 332 8.07 5.87 14.76
N VAL A 333 8.62 5.82 13.55
CA VAL A 333 7.89 5.97 12.29
C VAL A 333 8.40 4.97 11.29
N ILE A 334 7.52 4.20 10.67
CA ILE A 334 7.81 3.36 9.51
C ILE A 334 7.35 4.08 8.25
N ASN A 335 8.21 4.09 7.21
CA ASN A 335 7.83 4.32 5.83
C ASN A 335 7.78 2.98 5.11
N PHE A 336 6.62 2.66 4.52
CA PHE A 336 6.39 1.49 3.69
C PHE A 336 5.83 1.92 2.33
N SER A 337 6.74 2.06 1.38
CA SER A 337 6.44 2.57 0.04
C SER A 337 6.22 1.44 -0.97
N ILE A 338 5.46 0.42 -0.60
CA ILE A 338 5.23 -0.80 -1.36
C ILE A 338 3.71 -1.03 -1.43
N SER A 339 3.20 -1.59 -2.52
CA SER A 339 1.76 -1.87 -2.70
C SER A 339 1.29 -3.08 -1.88
N GLY A 340 -0.02 -3.30 -1.75
CA GLY A 340 -0.62 -4.41 -1.01
C GLY A 340 -1.63 -4.00 0.05
N GLY A 341 -1.99 -4.89 0.97
CA GLY A 341 -2.88 -4.60 2.10
C GLY A 341 -4.32 -4.28 1.69
N THR A 342 -4.87 -4.95 0.67
CA THR A 342 -6.25 -4.77 0.21
C THR A 342 -7.27 -5.53 1.03
N ASP A 343 -6.84 -6.56 1.76
CA ASP A 343 -7.60 -7.32 2.74
C ASP A 343 -6.89 -7.26 4.10
N PRO A 344 -7.11 -6.23 4.91
CA PRO A 344 -6.27 -5.92 6.08
C PRO A 344 -6.24 -6.98 7.17
N TYR A 345 -7.34 -7.68 7.37
CA TYR A 345 -7.47 -8.66 8.45
C TYR A 345 -6.99 -10.06 8.05
N ASN A 346 -6.72 -10.28 6.75
CA ASN A 346 -6.15 -11.51 6.20
C ASN A 346 -4.72 -11.34 5.63
N ASP A 347 -4.11 -10.17 5.80
CA ASP A 347 -2.76 -9.84 5.30
C ASP A 347 -1.76 -9.78 6.47
N VAL A 348 -0.71 -10.60 6.39
CA VAL A 348 0.29 -10.71 7.47
C VAL A 348 1.06 -9.40 7.70
N THR A 349 1.33 -8.64 6.65
CA THR A 349 1.99 -7.33 6.71
C THR A 349 1.08 -6.30 7.40
N ALA A 350 -0.21 -6.27 7.02
CA ALA A 350 -1.19 -5.37 7.62
C ALA A 350 -1.37 -5.65 9.12
N LEU A 351 -1.43 -6.93 9.52
CA LEU A 351 -1.52 -7.32 10.94
C LEU A 351 -0.25 -7.01 11.73
N ALA A 352 0.93 -7.15 11.11
CA ALA A 352 2.18 -6.73 11.74
C ALA A 352 2.20 -5.20 11.97
N PHE A 353 1.66 -4.42 11.04
CA PHE A 353 1.49 -2.97 11.22
C PHE A 353 0.49 -2.62 12.33
N LEU A 354 -0.57 -3.42 12.53
CA LEU A 354 -1.51 -3.22 13.63
C LEU A 354 -0.81 -3.41 14.99
N ASP A 355 0.03 -4.42 15.11
CA ASP A 355 0.82 -4.65 16.32
C ASP A 355 1.88 -3.55 16.52
N ALA A 356 2.51 -3.06 15.45
CA ALA A 356 3.43 -1.92 15.49
C ALA A 356 2.69 -0.62 15.93
N TYR A 357 1.49 -0.37 15.38
CA TYR A 357 0.62 0.75 15.77
C TYR A 357 0.26 0.69 17.25
N GLU A 358 -0.11 -0.47 17.78
CA GLU A 358 -0.40 -0.68 19.22
C GLU A 358 0.82 -0.31 20.10
N ASN A 359 2.04 -0.52 19.56
CA ASN A 359 3.29 -0.20 20.25
C ASN A 359 3.78 1.24 20.02
N GLY A 360 2.97 2.09 19.42
CA GLY A 360 3.26 3.51 19.27
C GLY A 360 4.06 3.87 18.03
N VAL A 361 4.23 2.95 17.08
CA VAL A 361 4.89 3.18 15.80
C VAL A 361 3.88 3.72 14.79
N PHE A 362 4.14 4.92 14.24
CA PHE A 362 3.34 5.45 13.14
C PHE A 362 3.77 4.79 11.82
N VAL A 363 2.80 4.39 11.00
CA VAL A 363 3.09 3.76 9.70
C VAL A 363 2.51 4.62 8.57
N ALA A 364 3.38 5.14 7.72
CA ALA A 364 3.02 5.76 6.44
C ALA A 364 3.13 4.73 5.31
N THR A 365 2.12 4.67 4.45
CA THR A 365 2.10 3.78 3.30
C THR A 365 1.76 4.52 2.01
N SER A 366 2.15 3.95 0.87
CA SER A 366 1.69 4.39 -0.44
C SER A 366 0.25 3.96 -0.70
N ALA A 367 -0.52 4.76 -1.47
CA ALA A 367 -1.89 4.40 -1.84
C ALA A 367 -1.97 3.42 -3.02
N GLY A 368 -0.84 3.15 -3.71
CA GLY A 368 -0.78 2.36 -4.94
C GLY A 368 -0.81 3.21 -6.20
N ASN A 369 -0.47 2.60 -7.35
CA ASN A 369 -0.32 3.29 -8.65
C ASN A 369 -1.25 2.78 -9.75
N ASP A 370 -2.36 2.14 -9.37
CA ASP A 370 -3.35 1.54 -10.29
C ASP A 370 -4.48 2.52 -10.67
N GLY A 371 -4.27 3.82 -10.41
CA GLY A 371 -5.22 4.86 -10.78
C GLY A 371 -5.38 5.06 -12.29
N PRO A 372 -6.36 5.85 -12.71
CA PRO A 372 -7.29 6.65 -11.93
C PRO A 372 -8.64 5.96 -11.64
N GLY A 373 -8.74 4.65 -11.86
CA GLY A 373 -9.94 3.85 -11.60
C GLY A 373 -10.36 3.91 -10.13
N ALA A 374 -11.67 3.78 -9.86
CA ALA A 374 -12.20 3.67 -8.52
C ALA A 374 -11.84 2.30 -7.89
N ASN A 375 -11.80 2.23 -6.56
CA ASN A 375 -11.52 1.02 -5.76
C ASN A 375 -10.12 0.42 -5.94
N THR A 376 -9.17 1.18 -6.49
CA THR A 376 -7.80 0.73 -6.75
C THR A 376 -6.84 0.98 -5.59
N VAL A 377 -7.29 1.65 -4.51
CA VAL A 377 -6.43 1.98 -3.37
C VAL A 377 -5.92 0.72 -2.66
N ASN A 378 -4.62 0.73 -2.36
CA ASN A 378 -3.92 -0.23 -1.53
C ASN A 378 -3.93 0.24 -0.06
N HIS A 379 -3.50 -0.64 0.86
CA HIS A 379 -3.40 -0.35 2.30
C HIS A 379 -4.70 0.23 2.89
N ARG A 380 -5.75 -0.62 2.84
CA ARG A 380 -7.12 -0.25 3.25
C ARG A 380 -7.34 -0.21 4.76
N GLN A 381 -6.38 -0.70 5.54
CA GLN A 381 -6.45 -0.75 7.00
C GLN A 381 -6.46 0.65 7.64
N GLY A 382 -7.23 0.80 8.74
CA GLY A 382 -7.38 2.08 9.45
C GLY A 382 -6.14 2.51 10.26
N TRP A 383 -5.27 1.57 10.61
CA TRP A 383 -4.08 1.79 11.47
C TRP A 383 -2.82 2.22 10.74
N VAL A 384 -2.89 2.43 9.42
CA VAL A 384 -1.82 3.06 8.63
C VAL A 384 -2.35 4.31 7.94
N THR A 385 -1.44 5.22 7.59
CA THR A 385 -1.78 6.42 6.83
C THR A 385 -1.41 6.23 5.36
N SER A 386 -2.41 5.84 4.55
CA SER A 386 -2.29 5.62 3.11
C SER A 386 -2.28 6.95 2.34
N THR A 387 -1.27 7.15 1.50
CA THR A 387 -0.95 8.46 0.93
C THR A 387 -1.09 8.48 -0.59
N ALA A 388 -2.00 9.33 -1.10
CA ALA A 388 -2.17 9.62 -2.53
C ALA A 388 -1.08 10.55 -3.07
N ALA A 389 -0.79 10.44 -4.37
CA ALA A 389 0.19 11.27 -5.05
C ALA A 389 -0.42 12.51 -5.72
N SER A 390 0.15 13.69 -5.43
CA SER A 390 -0.19 14.95 -6.09
C SER A 390 1.03 15.65 -6.69
N THR A 391 0.79 16.58 -7.64
CA THR A 391 1.84 17.46 -8.14
C THR A 391 2.20 18.54 -7.13
N ASP A 392 3.46 18.97 -7.18
CA ASP A 392 3.88 20.26 -6.60
C ASP A 392 3.87 21.38 -7.66
N LYS A 393 4.63 22.46 -7.44
CA LYS A 393 4.69 23.61 -8.35
C LYS A 393 5.77 23.53 -9.42
N LYS A 394 6.53 22.43 -9.50
CA LYS A 394 7.74 22.33 -10.29
C LYS A 394 7.76 21.07 -11.13
N PHE A 395 8.17 21.21 -12.38
CA PHE A 395 8.49 20.10 -13.28
C PHE A 395 9.85 20.34 -13.95
N TYR A 396 10.55 19.30 -14.30
CA TYR A 396 11.73 19.35 -15.17
C TYR A 396 11.27 19.30 -16.62
N LEU A 397 11.18 20.46 -17.27
CA LEU A 397 10.64 20.62 -18.61
C LEU A 397 11.74 20.73 -19.67
N SER A 398 11.56 20.03 -20.78
CA SER A 398 12.40 20.05 -21.97
C SER A 398 11.60 20.50 -23.21
N LYS A 399 12.25 21.23 -24.11
CA LYS A 399 11.67 21.64 -25.40
C LYS A 399 12.18 20.71 -26.48
N LEU A 400 11.26 19.96 -27.09
CA LEU A 400 11.51 19.12 -28.28
C LEU A 400 11.20 19.93 -29.54
N ALA A 401 12.08 19.88 -30.51
CA ALA A 401 11.90 20.49 -31.85
C ALA A 401 12.13 19.43 -32.92
N LEU A 402 11.15 19.26 -33.80
CA LEU A 402 11.25 18.45 -35.01
C LEU A 402 11.25 19.35 -36.27
N LYS A 403 11.96 18.89 -37.30
CA LYS A 403 12.00 19.53 -38.62
C LYS A 403 12.01 18.45 -39.70
N SER A 404 11.21 18.62 -40.74
CA SER A 404 11.18 17.77 -41.90
C SER A 404 12.04 18.35 -43.05
N GLU A 405 12.30 17.54 -44.05
CA GLU A 405 13.06 17.95 -45.24
C GLU A 405 12.33 19.05 -46.03
N ASP A 406 11.00 18.99 -46.12
CA ASP A 406 10.15 20.01 -46.79
C ASP A 406 10.05 21.33 -45.97
N GLY A 407 10.70 21.41 -44.84
CA GLY A 407 10.80 22.62 -44.03
C GLY A 407 9.71 22.80 -42.98
N ALA A 408 8.75 21.84 -42.83
CA ALA A 408 7.76 21.86 -41.76
C ALA A 408 8.44 21.73 -40.39
N LYS A 409 7.83 22.31 -39.36
CA LYS A 409 8.39 22.35 -38.00
C LYS A 409 7.33 22.06 -36.96
N LEU A 410 7.67 21.22 -35.96
CA LEU A 410 6.85 20.97 -34.77
C LEU A 410 7.68 21.30 -33.54
N LYS A 411 7.07 22.00 -32.57
CA LYS A 411 7.68 22.25 -31.24
C LYS A 411 6.74 21.76 -30.17
N LEU A 412 7.26 20.95 -29.27
CA LEU A 412 6.52 20.35 -28.16
C LEU A 412 7.27 20.60 -26.84
N VAL A 413 6.57 20.42 -25.70
CA VAL A 413 7.16 20.53 -24.37
C VAL A 413 6.94 19.20 -23.66
N GLY A 414 8.02 18.57 -23.24
CA GLY A 414 8.01 17.33 -22.48
C GLY A 414 8.76 17.46 -21.15
N ALA A 415 8.87 16.35 -20.43
CA ALA A 415 9.71 16.25 -19.24
C ALA A 415 11.04 15.58 -19.58
N SER A 416 12.12 15.98 -18.90
CA SER A 416 13.42 15.34 -19.02
C SER A 416 14.25 15.59 -17.77
N PHE A 417 14.98 14.56 -17.33
CA PHE A 417 15.96 14.67 -16.26
C PHE A 417 17.40 14.46 -16.77
N THR A 418 17.56 13.92 -17.97
CA THR A 418 18.86 13.69 -18.63
C THR A 418 19.44 14.96 -19.26
N ALA A 419 20.64 14.87 -19.81
CA ALA A 419 21.21 15.87 -20.68
C ALA A 419 20.34 16.09 -21.93
N GLY A 420 20.38 17.29 -22.50
CA GLY A 420 19.71 17.59 -23.77
C GLY A 420 20.52 17.11 -24.96
N LEU A 421 19.86 16.89 -26.08
CA LEU A 421 20.45 16.57 -27.39
C LEU A 421 20.18 17.76 -28.33
N LYS A 422 21.10 18.75 -28.29
CA LYS A 422 20.91 20.04 -28.98
C LYS A 422 21.22 19.99 -30.48
N THR A 423 22.14 19.10 -30.89
CA THR A 423 22.44 18.87 -32.31
C THR A 423 21.31 18.06 -32.92
N PRO A 424 20.64 18.54 -33.98
CA PRO A 424 19.60 17.77 -34.63
C PRO A 424 20.16 16.45 -35.20
N ALA A 425 19.43 15.37 -34.98
CA ALA A 425 19.72 14.02 -35.49
C ALA A 425 18.48 13.43 -36.18
N PRO A 426 18.65 12.45 -37.08
CA PRO A 426 17.53 11.76 -37.71
C PRO A 426 16.53 11.24 -36.64
N PHE A 427 15.24 11.39 -36.92
CA PHE A 427 14.18 10.94 -36.04
C PHE A 427 13.31 9.89 -36.72
N ILE A 428 12.99 8.82 -35.98
CA ILE A 428 12.11 7.73 -36.43
C ILE A 428 11.17 7.31 -35.29
N LEU A 429 9.96 6.90 -35.60
CA LEU A 429 9.10 6.18 -34.65
C LEU A 429 9.48 4.70 -34.62
N GLY A 430 9.52 4.07 -33.48
CA GLY A 430 9.73 2.61 -33.32
C GLY A 430 8.70 1.79 -34.11
N ALA A 431 7.49 2.32 -34.28
CA ALA A 431 6.46 1.74 -35.13
C ALA A 431 6.88 1.55 -36.58
N ALA A 432 7.80 2.37 -37.10
CA ALA A 432 8.28 2.25 -38.48
C ALA A 432 9.14 1.00 -38.73
N VAL A 433 9.67 0.40 -37.66
CA VAL A 433 10.40 -0.88 -37.71
C VAL A 433 9.61 -2.03 -37.07
N GLY A 434 8.30 -1.84 -36.85
CA GLY A 434 7.41 -2.86 -36.28
C GLY A 434 7.49 -3.00 -34.73
N ASP A 435 8.17 -2.08 -34.05
CA ASP A 435 8.37 -2.10 -32.58
C ASP A 435 7.90 -0.76 -31.95
N PRO A 436 6.57 -0.49 -31.91
CA PRO A 436 6.04 0.81 -31.46
C PRO A 436 6.35 1.11 -30.00
N THR A 437 6.47 0.10 -29.16
CA THR A 437 6.75 0.22 -27.72
C THR A 437 8.24 0.09 -27.41
N CYS A 438 9.09 -0.20 -28.41
CA CYS A 438 10.54 -0.38 -28.25
C CYS A 438 10.91 -1.45 -27.20
N ASP A 439 10.23 -2.58 -27.26
CA ASP A 439 10.44 -3.71 -26.35
C ASP A 439 11.52 -4.69 -26.85
N SER A 440 11.95 -4.60 -28.13
CA SER A 440 12.97 -5.46 -28.69
C SER A 440 14.34 -5.21 -28.03
N THR A 441 14.97 -6.29 -27.60
CA THR A 441 16.32 -6.29 -27.02
C THR A 441 17.42 -6.65 -28.04
N THR A 442 17.06 -6.84 -29.32
CA THR A 442 17.98 -7.26 -30.38
C THR A 442 18.93 -6.12 -30.74
N ALA A 443 20.23 -6.33 -30.55
CA ALA A 443 21.28 -5.36 -30.94
C ALA A 443 21.55 -5.39 -32.45
N ASP A 444 20.60 -4.93 -33.27
CA ASP A 444 20.63 -5.01 -34.75
C ASP A 444 21.15 -3.74 -35.45
N GLY A 445 21.45 -2.70 -34.67
CA GLY A 445 21.87 -1.39 -35.21
C GLY A 445 20.79 -0.60 -35.94
N ALA A 446 19.49 -1.00 -35.82
CA ALA A 446 18.36 -0.41 -36.55
C ALA A 446 18.18 1.09 -36.29
N PHE A 447 18.69 1.60 -35.17
CA PHE A 447 18.55 3.00 -34.75
C PHE A 447 19.86 3.78 -34.72
N THR A 448 20.91 3.28 -35.39
CA THR A 448 22.24 3.88 -35.32
C THR A 448 22.28 5.37 -35.64
N GLY A 449 22.68 6.18 -34.64
CA GLY A 449 22.76 7.65 -34.77
C GLY A 449 21.41 8.39 -34.77
N MET A 450 20.31 7.71 -34.47
CA MET A 450 18.94 8.29 -34.53
C MET A 450 18.41 8.65 -33.15
N ILE A 451 17.42 9.55 -33.14
CA ILE A 451 16.49 9.76 -32.02
C ILE A 451 15.24 8.93 -32.31
N VAL A 452 14.83 8.10 -31.38
CA VAL A 452 13.71 7.15 -31.55
C VAL A 452 12.49 7.60 -30.76
N GLY A 453 11.32 7.61 -31.38
CA GLY A 453 10.03 7.83 -30.71
C GLY A 453 9.40 6.50 -30.29
N CYS A 454 9.21 6.28 -28.99
CA CYS A 454 8.66 5.06 -28.40
C CYS A 454 7.36 5.37 -27.63
N GLN A 455 6.32 4.56 -27.86
CA GLN A 455 5.10 4.61 -27.08
C GLN A 455 5.32 3.95 -25.71
N ARG A 456 4.78 4.54 -24.65
CA ARG A 456 4.71 3.94 -23.31
C ARG A 456 3.72 2.77 -23.34
N GLY A 457 3.95 1.75 -22.52
CA GLY A 457 3.20 0.48 -22.51
C GLY A 457 4.05 -0.65 -23.09
N GLY A 458 3.45 -1.80 -23.40
CA GLY A 458 4.17 -3.00 -23.78
C GLY A 458 4.82 -3.71 -22.58
N ALA A 459 5.80 -4.56 -22.83
CA ALA A 459 6.45 -5.40 -21.82
C ALA A 459 7.53 -4.65 -21.02
N SER A 460 8.10 -3.57 -21.57
CA SER A 460 9.25 -2.86 -20.97
C SER A 460 8.83 -1.61 -20.19
N GLY A 461 9.41 -1.42 -19.02
CA GLY A 461 9.36 -0.17 -18.26
C GLY A 461 9.95 1.03 -19.01
N ARG A 462 9.67 2.27 -18.54
CA ARG A 462 10.11 3.49 -19.22
C ARG A 462 11.62 3.57 -19.41
N VAL A 463 12.41 3.26 -18.38
CA VAL A 463 13.88 3.28 -18.45
C VAL A 463 14.39 2.17 -19.36
N ARG A 464 13.81 0.97 -19.26
CA ARG A 464 14.17 -0.18 -20.08
C ARG A 464 14.06 0.13 -21.59
N LYS A 465 13.07 0.94 -22.00
CA LYS A 465 12.94 1.36 -23.41
C LYS A 465 14.14 2.18 -23.89
N SER A 466 14.67 3.07 -23.02
CA SER A 466 15.88 3.83 -23.38
C SER A 466 17.11 2.92 -23.53
N PHE A 467 17.22 1.89 -22.69
CA PHE A 467 18.25 0.87 -22.80
C PHE A 467 18.12 0.05 -24.09
N ASN A 468 16.94 -0.46 -24.38
CA ASN A 468 16.67 -1.28 -25.57
C ASN A 468 17.04 -0.52 -26.85
N VAL A 469 16.56 0.73 -27.00
CA VAL A 469 16.91 1.50 -28.22
C VAL A 469 18.39 1.89 -28.27
N ALA A 470 19.05 2.10 -27.12
CA ALA A 470 20.49 2.33 -27.04
C ALA A 470 21.28 1.11 -27.53
N GLN A 471 20.91 -0.11 -27.15
CA GLN A 471 21.50 -1.35 -27.65
C GLN A 471 21.37 -1.49 -29.18
N ARG A 472 20.33 -0.86 -29.77
CA ARG A 472 20.12 -0.80 -31.23
C ARG A 472 20.76 0.41 -31.91
N GLY A 473 21.61 1.16 -31.18
CA GLY A 473 22.42 2.27 -31.70
C GLY A 473 21.78 3.66 -31.62
N ALA A 474 20.62 3.82 -30.93
CA ALA A 474 19.99 5.12 -30.74
C ALA A 474 20.85 6.05 -29.86
N ILE A 475 20.82 7.35 -30.18
CA ILE A 475 21.52 8.40 -29.41
C ILE A 475 20.56 9.27 -28.59
N GLY A 476 19.26 9.06 -28.73
CA GLY A 476 18.23 9.77 -27.95
C GLY A 476 16.87 9.09 -28.06
N LEU A 477 16.03 9.33 -27.03
CA LEU A 477 14.68 8.80 -26.92
C LEU A 477 13.66 9.94 -26.82
N VAL A 478 12.55 9.84 -27.55
CA VAL A 478 11.31 10.56 -27.32
C VAL A 478 10.28 9.54 -26.83
N LEU A 479 10.14 9.40 -25.51
CA LEU A 479 9.09 8.58 -24.92
C LEU A 479 7.77 9.36 -24.97
N PHE A 480 6.66 8.73 -25.33
CA PHE A 480 5.36 9.39 -25.31
C PHE A 480 4.27 8.49 -24.74
N ASN A 481 3.35 9.10 -23.98
CA ASN A 481 2.23 8.39 -23.40
C ASN A 481 1.25 7.91 -24.49
N ASP A 482 0.64 6.75 -24.25
CA ASP A 482 -0.52 6.34 -25.03
C ASP A 482 -1.69 7.30 -24.73
N PRO A 483 -2.23 8.03 -25.74
CA PRO A 483 -3.30 8.97 -25.50
C PRO A 483 -4.62 8.33 -25.07
N THR A 484 -4.77 7.02 -25.26
CA THR A 484 -5.97 6.25 -24.91
C THR A 484 -5.88 5.61 -23.53
N ALA A 485 -4.68 5.48 -22.96
CA ALA A 485 -4.46 4.83 -21.66
C ALA A 485 -4.66 5.82 -20.51
N ALA A 486 -5.75 5.69 -19.78
CA ALA A 486 -6.15 6.60 -18.70
C ALA A 486 -5.09 6.74 -17.59
N GLY A 487 -4.38 5.68 -17.22
CA GLY A 487 -3.33 5.68 -16.19
C GLY A 487 -2.01 6.31 -16.65
N GLN A 488 -1.83 6.59 -17.95
CA GLN A 488 -0.60 7.17 -18.50
C GLN A 488 -0.65 8.69 -18.68
N GLN A 489 -1.64 9.38 -18.16
CA GLN A 489 -1.72 10.84 -18.27
C GLN A 489 -0.67 11.52 -17.38
N GLY A 490 -0.02 12.57 -17.91
CA GLY A 490 0.99 13.35 -17.21
C GLY A 490 2.43 13.00 -17.58
N LEU A 491 3.34 13.92 -17.26
CA LEU A 491 4.76 13.87 -17.62
C LEU A 491 5.57 13.17 -16.50
N ALA A 492 6.37 12.16 -16.86
CA ALA A 492 7.31 11.49 -15.97
C ALA A 492 8.76 11.89 -16.29
N THR A 493 9.61 11.83 -15.27
CA THR A 493 11.07 11.89 -15.39
C THR A 493 11.65 10.58 -14.86
N ASP A 494 12.77 10.15 -15.43
CA ASP A 494 13.50 8.97 -15.01
C ASP A 494 14.98 9.14 -15.39
N ASN A 495 15.90 8.40 -14.76
CA ASN A 495 17.31 8.31 -15.13
C ASN A 495 17.49 7.39 -16.34
N HIS A 496 17.20 7.90 -17.54
CA HIS A 496 17.36 7.15 -18.78
C HIS A 496 18.83 6.94 -19.16
N THR A 497 19.14 5.81 -19.81
CA THR A 497 20.49 5.42 -20.25
C THR A 497 21.07 6.32 -21.35
N ILE A 498 20.18 6.95 -22.13
CA ILE A 498 20.54 7.96 -23.15
C ILE A 498 19.69 9.23 -22.97
N PRO A 499 20.12 10.38 -23.54
CA PRO A 499 19.33 11.59 -23.51
C PRO A 499 17.87 11.35 -23.94
N SER A 500 16.91 11.74 -23.09
CA SER A 500 15.51 11.38 -23.29
C SER A 500 14.58 12.54 -22.96
N VAL A 501 13.42 12.60 -23.66
CA VAL A 501 12.32 13.51 -23.35
C VAL A 501 10.99 12.76 -23.37
N HIS A 502 10.13 12.97 -22.36
CA HIS A 502 8.83 12.32 -22.24
C HIS A 502 7.71 13.29 -22.56
N LEU A 503 6.80 12.91 -23.46
CA LEU A 503 5.64 13.69 -23.91
C LEU A 503 4.33 13.14 -23.32
N ASP A 504 3.41 14.03 -22.95
CA ASP A 504 2.07 13.67 -22.53
C ASP A 504 1.17 13.32 -23.73
N GLY A 505 0.03 12.63 -23.50
CA GLY A 505 -0.87 12.12 -24.55
C GLY A 505 -1.28 13.13 -25.62
N PRO A 506 -1.72 14.36 -25.30
CA PRO A 506 -2.07 15.37 -26.31
C PRO A 506 -0.90 15.79 -27.20
N ASP A 507 0.33 15.79 -26.69
CA ASP A 507 1.51 16.10 -27.49
C ASP A 507 2.04 14.87 -28.23
N ALA A 508 1.75 13.66 -27.72
CA ALA A 508 1.98 12.40 -28.44
C ALA A 508 1.18 12.34 -29.76
N VAL A 509 -0.11 12.71 -29.74
CA VAL A 509 -0.94 12.77 -30.95
C VAL A 509 -0.31 13.70 -31.99
N LYS A 510 0.09 14.92 -31.58
CA LYS A 510 0.76 15.88 -32.51
C LYS A 510 2.06 15.34 -33.08
N LEU A 511 2.86 14.63 -32.24
CA LEU A 511 4.10 14.00 -32.69
C LEU A 511 3.85 12.94 -33.74
N ILE A 512 2.88 12.05 -33.48
CA ILE A 512 2.51 10.95 -34.35
C ILE A 512 1.99 11.48 -35.69
N ASP A 513 1.01 12.41 -35.67
CA ASP A 513 0.45 13.04 -36.86
C ASP A 513 1.53 13.71 -37.70
N PHE A 514 2.44 14.44 -37.07
CA PHE A 514 3.56 15.10 -37.75
C PHE A 514 4.52 14.08 -38.40
N ALA A 515 4.83 13.00 -37.68
CA ALA A 515 5.74 11.97 -38.19
C ALA A 515 5.16 11.14 -39.34
N PHE A 516 3.82 10.98 -39.39
CA PHE A 516 3.17 10.34 -40.53
C PHE A 516 2.97 11.27 -41.73
N ALA A 517 2.85 12.59 -41.51
CA ALA A 517 2.62 13.58 -42.57
C ALA A 517 3.92 13.97 -43.32
N HIS A 518 5.08 13.81 -42.71
CA HIS A 518 6.35 14.31 -43.23
C HIS A 518 7.44 13.23 -43.20
N ALA A 519 8.32 13.26 -44.22
CA ALA A 519 9.47 12.35 -44.33
C ALA A 519 10.79 13.01 -43.84
N ASN A 520 11.81 12.19 -43.67
CA ASN A 520 13.20 12.61 -43.36
C ASN A 520 13.29 13.60 -42.20
N LEU A 521 12.66 13.22 -41.08
CA LEU A 521 12.60 14.06 -39.91
C LEU A 521 13.95 14.11 -39.16
N THR A 522 14.24 15.31 -38.66
CA THR A 522 15.30 15.49 -37.65
C THR A 522 14.68 16.02 -36.36
N ALA A 523 15.23 15.60 -35.20
CA ALA A 523 14.79 16.07 -33.89
C ALA A 523 15.97 16.58 -33.06
N SER A 524 15.69 17.47 -32.13
CA SER A 524 16.60 17.92 -31.07
C SER A 524 15.78 18.33 -29.86
N PHE A 525 16.36 18.21 -28.65
CA PHE A 525 15.68 18.68 -27.42
C PHE A 525 16.63 19.25 -26.40
N THR A 526 16.10 20.13 -25.54
CA THR A 526 16.90 20.81 -24.52
C THR A 526 17.04 19.90 -23.30
N GLN A 527 18.08 20.14 -22.52
CA GLN A 527 18.17 19.64 -21.16
C GLN A 527 16.93 20.07 -20.35
N GLY A 528 16.42 19.18 -19.49
CA GLY A 528 15.34 19.49 -18.58
C GLY A 528 15.74 20.57 -17.56
N LYS A 529 14.92 21.61 -17.46
CA LYS A 529 15.05 22.70 -16.49
C LYS A 529 13.80 22.82 -15.65
N LEU A 530 13.97 23.23 -14.39
CA LEU A 530 12.83 23.53 -13.54
C LEU A 530 11.92 24.59 -14.18
N GLY A 531 10.66 24.25 -14.34
CA GLY A 531 9.59 25.11 -14.82
C GLY A 531 8.39 25.05 -13.89
N GLY A 532 7.45 26.00 -14.02
CA GLY A 532 6.22 26.02 -13.25
C GLY A 532 5.18 25.03 -13.79
N THR A 533 4.47 24.36 -12.88
CA THR A 533 3.30 23.56 -13.21
C THR A 533 2.14 23.85 -12.26
N LYS A 534 0.94 23.31 -12.54
CA LYS A 534 -0.21 23.43 -11.65
C LYS A 534 0.00 22.46 -10.47
N ALA A 535 0.04 23.04 -9.28
CA ALA A 535 0.15 22.27 -8.04
C ALA A 535 -1.21 21.69 -7.61
N ASP A 536 -1.18 20.74 -6.67
CA ASP A 536 -2.37 20.12 -6.11
C ASP A 536 -3.27 19.46 -7.19
N VAL A 537 -2.65 18.80 -8.18
CA VAL A 537 -3.30 17.93 -9.14
C VAL A 537 -2.97 16.49 -8.78
N ILE A 538 -3.99 15.68 -8.51
CA ILE A 538 -3.79 14.27 -8.20
C ILE A 538 -3.27 13.54 -9.45
N ALA A 539 -2.20 12.79 -9.31
CA ALA A 539 -1.59 12.06 -10.42
C ALA A 539 -2.55 11.01 -10.99
N SER A 540 -2.49 10.79 -12.30
CA SER A 540 -3.36 9.80 -12.96
C SER A 540 -3.14 8.38 -12.45
N PHE A 541 -1.89 8.04 -12.16
CA PHE A 541 -1.52 6.72 -11.62
C PHE A 541 -1.91 6.53 -10.15
N SER A 542 -2.09 7.61 -9.35
CA SER A 542 -2.42 7.46 -7.93
C SER A 542 -3.71 6.66 -7.77
N SER A 543 -3.67 5.58 -7.04
CA SER A 543 -4.83 4.75 -6.74
C SER A 543 -5.90 5.54 -6.00
N ARG A 544 -7.17 5.17 -6.19
CA ARG A 544 -8.35 5.87 -5.69
C ARG A 544 -9.14 4.98 -4.75
N GLY A 545 -9.79 5.60 -3.78
CA GLY A 545 -10.93 5.01 -3.10
C GLY A 545 -12.12 4.81 -4.04
N GLY A 546 -13.26 4.46 -3.49
CA GLY A 546 -14.47 4.30 -4.29
C GLY A 546 -15.60 3.65 -3.51
N ALA A 547 -16.74 3.54 -4.16
CA ALA A 547 -17.97 3.01 -3.58
C ALA A 547 -17.89 1.50 -3.23
N GLY A 548 -17.03 0.75 -3.91
CA GLY A 548 -16.85 -0.68 -3.67
C GLY A 548 -15.89 -1.04 -2.53
N LEU A 549 -15.37 -0.06 -1.76
CA LEU A 549 -14.59 -0.34 -0.57
C LEU A 549 -15.54 -0.67 0.59
N GLY A 550 -15.54 -1.92 1.05
CA GLY A 550 -16.48 -2.43 2.06
C GLY A 550 -16.16 -2.07 3.50
N LEU A 551 -14.89 -1.85 3.85
CA LEU A 551 -14.40 -1.84 5.23
C LEU A 551 -14.83 -0.64 6.11
N GLY A 552 -15.52 0.37 5.60
CA GLY A 552 -15.98 1.50 6.41
C GLY A 552 -14.88 2.51 6.80
N ILE A 553 -13.70 2.44 6.21
CA ILE A 553 -12.61 3.42 6.34
C ILE A 553 -12.40 4.13 5.00
N LEU A 554 -12.41 5.47 5.05
CA LEU A 554 -12.12 6.29 3.87
C LEU A 554 -10.64 6.18 3.49
N LYS A 555 -10.37 5.76 2.26
CA LYS A 555 -9.03 5.68 1.69
C LYS A 555 -8.96 6.38 0.31
N PRO A 556 -7.77 6.95 -0.04
CA PRO A 556 -6.59 7.18 0.80
C PRO A 556 -6.92 8.08 2.00
N ASP A 557 -6.02 8.19 3.00
CA ASP A 557 -6.22 9.04 4.16
C ASP A 557 -5.86 10.50 3.87
N ILE A 558 -4.78 10.70 3.10
CA ILE A 558 -4.22 12.03 2.83
C ILE A 558 -3.49 12.02 1.48
N ALA A 559 -3.22 13.18 0.92
CA ALA A 559 -2.38 13.34 -0.26
C ALA A 559 -1.07 14.07 0.07
N ALA A 560 -0.01 13.76 -0.66
CA ALA A 560 1.28 14.45 -0.59
C ALA A 560 1.91 14.54 -1.99
N PRO A 561 2.97 15.36 -2.19
CA PRO A 561 3.70 15.39 -3.45
C PRO A 561 4.25 14.01 -3.83
N GLY A 562 4.07 13.62 -5.07
CA GLY A 562 4.50 12.33 -5.61
C GLY A 562 4.80 12.34 -7.11
N VAL A 563 5.12 13.50 -7.70
CA VAL A 563 5.37 13.62 -9.14
C VAL A 563 6.65 14.39 -9.43
N GLN A 564 7.59 13.80 -10.16
CA GLN A 564 8.89 14.33 -10.56
C GLN A 564 9.73 14.85 -9.38
N ILE A 565 9.98 14.02 -8.42
CA ILE A 565 10.61 14.39 -7.17
C ILE A 565 12.08 14.01 -7.17
N LEU A 566 12.92 14.91 -6.70
CA LEU A 566 14.36 14.73 -6.67
C LEU A 566 14.82 14.25 -5.30
N ALA A 567 15.37 13.06 -5.24
CA ALA A 567 15.94 12.47 -4.03
C ALA A 567 17.09 11.51 -4.37
N GLY A 568 17.53 10.72 -3.39
CA GLY A 568 18.66 9.81 -3.55
C GLY A 568 18.43 8.70 -4.58
N ASP A 569 19.53 8.18 -5.07
CA ASP A 569 19.61 7.00 -5.93
C ASP A 569 20.77 6.12 -5.47
N THR A 570 20.88 4.90 -5.98
CA THR A 570 22.07 4.07 -5.84
C THR A 570 23.00 4.30 -7.04
N PRO A 571 24.32 4.45 -6.84
CA PRO A 571 25.25 4.60 -7.97
C PRO A 571 25.68 3.26 -8.58
N GLN A 572 25.20 2.14 -8.08
CA GLN A 572 25.42 0.79 -8.59
C GLN A 572 24.11 0.00 -8.54
N GLY A 573 23.55 -0.27 -9.71
CA GLY A 573 22.35 -1.08 -9.84
C GLY A 573 22.63 -2.47 -10.40
N PHE A 574 21.73 -3.40 -10.11
CA PHE A 574 21.76 -4.74 -10.70
C PHE A 574 20.89 -4.85 -11.97
N LEU A 575 20.07 -3.87 -12.27
CA LEU A 575 19.27 -3.85 -13.50
C LEU A 575 20.13 -3.40 -14.69
N ALA A 576 20.01 -4.08 -15.81
CA ALA A 576 20.81 -3.80 -17.02
C ALA A 576 20.59 -2.36 -17.56
N GLU A 577 19.44 -1.77 -17.30
CA GLU A 577 19.08 -0.39 -17.66
C GLU A 577 19.48 0.64 -16.61
N HIS A 578 20.02 0.24 -15.49
CA HIS A 578 20.48 1.19 -14.46
C HIS A 578 21.62 2.07 -14.99
N VAL A 579 21.64 3.33 -14.56
CA VAL A 579 22.69 4.28 -14.95
C VAL A 579 23.66 4.47 -13.80
N ASP A 580 24.75 3.75 -13.84
CA ASP A 580 25.78 3.79 -12.80
C ASP A 580 26.36 5.21 -12.57
N GLY A 581 26.80 5.45 -11.35
CA GLY A 581 27.43 6.69 -10.93
C GLY A 581 26.46 7.83 -10.59
N GLN A 582 25.15 7.65 -10.74
CA GLN A 582 24.16 8.65 -10.33
C GLN A 582 23.77 8.44 -8.86
N LEU A 583 23.93 9.49 -8.03
CA LEU A 583 23.48 9.48 -6.63
C LEU A 583 22.08 10.08 -6.44
N PHE A 584 21.50 10.64 -7.49
CA PHE A 584 20.21 11.30 -7.44
C PHE A 584 19.38 10.99 -8.67
N GLN A 585 18.10 10.82 -8.45
CA GLN A 585 17.10 10.66 -9.51
C GLN A 585 15.86 11.51 -9.22
N ALA A 586 15.04 11.73 -10.25
CA ALA A 586 13.76 12.39 -10.11
C ALA A 586 12.68 11.50 -10.71
N ILE A 587 11.92 10.83 -9.86
CA ILE A 587 10.91 9.85 -10.25
C ILE A 587 9.54 10.17 -9.67
N GLN A 588 8.54 9.32 -9.87
CA GLN A 588 7.18 9.56 -9.41
C GLN A 588 6.48 8.28 -8.98
N GLY A 589 5.56 8.42 -8.02
CA GLY A 589 4.76 7.34 -7.45
C GLY A 589 4.08 7.77 -6.16
N THR A 590 3.15 6.99 -5.64
CA THR A 590 2.53 7.21 -4.32
C THR A 590 3.52 6.92 -3.19
N SER A 591 4.51 6.09 -3.42
CA SER A 591 5.59 5.84 -2.46
C SER A 591 6.55 7.01 -2.29
N MET A 592 6.49 8.06 -3.13
CA MET A 592 7.11 9.34 -2.84
C MET A 592 6.27 10.18 -1.92
N SER A 593 4.97 10.02 -2.04
CA SER A 593 4.03 10.69 -1.16
C SER A 593 4.14 10.15 0.26
N SER A 594 4.24 8.83 0.41
CA SER A 594 4.43 8.15 1.70
C SER A 594 5.59 8.72 2.53
N PRO A 595 6.83 8.81 2.05
CA PRO A 595 7.95 9.32 2.86
C PRO A 595 7.82 10.80 3.23
N HIS A 596 7.05 11.61 2.50
CA HIS A 596 6.68 12.95 2.94
C HIS A 596 5.83 12.91 4.21
N VAL A 597 4.88 11.96 4.26
CA VAL A 597 4.02 11.76 5.43
C VAL A 597 4.81 11.13 6.58
N ALA A 598 5.69 10.16 6.32
CA ALA A 598 6.58 9.60 7.33
C ALA A 598 7.48 10.67 7.98
N GLY A 599 8.13 11.51 7.17
CA GLY A 599 8.93 12.61 7.68
C GLY A 599 8.08 13.68 8.42
N ALA A 600 6.85 13.92 7.96
CA ALA A 600 5.90 14.80 8.66
C ALA A 600 5.52 14.23 10.03
N ALA A 601 5.25 12.93 10.12
CA ALA A 601 4.99 12.23 11.38
C ALA A 601 6.21 12.27 12.32
N ALA A 602 7.43 12.14 11.79
CA ALA A 602 8.66 12.27 12.59
C ALA A 602 8.80 13.66 13.22
N LEU A 603 8.45 14.73 12.48
CA LEU A 603 8.43 16.09 13.02
C LEU A 603 7.34 16.30 14.08
N LEU A 604 6.17 15.67 13.91
CA LEU A 604 5.10 15.69 14.91
C LEU A 604 5.50 14.90 16.16
N ARG A 605 6.14 13.73 16.00
CA ARG A 605 6.69 12.94 17.12
C ARG A 605 7.71 13.73 17.92
N GLN A 606 8.60 14.48 17.27
CA GLN A 606 9.56 15.38 17.97
C GLN A 606 8.84 16.48 18.72
N ALA A 607 7.82 17.10 18.13
CA ALA A 607 7.06 18.20 18.74
C ALA A 607 6.15 17.74 19.87
N HIS A 608 5.62 16.53 19.79
CA HIS A 608 4.61 15.95 20.68
C HIS A 608 4.98 14.48 20.97
N PRO A 609 5.97 14.22 21.83
CA PRO A 609 6.47 12.87 22.08
C PRO A 609 5.43 11.92 22.71
N ASP A 610 4.40 12.47 23.33
CA ASP A 610 3.29 11.81 23.98
C ASP A 610 2.13 11.41 23.03
N TRP A 611 2.13 11.93 21.78
CA TRP A 611 1.06 11.61 20.87
C TRP A 611 1.15 10.17 20.34
N THR A 612 -0.01 9.51 20.30
CA THR A 612 -0.16 8.19 19.70
C THR A 612 -0.04 8.25 18.17
N PRO A 613 0.14 7.13 17.48
CA PRO A 613 0.05 7.11 16.01
C PRO A 613 -1.28 7.64 15.48
N GLY A 614 -2.41 7.30 16.14
CA GLY A 614 -3.73 7.80 15.76
C GLY A 614 -3.87 9.30 15.96
N ALA A 615 -3.33 9.87 17.05
CA ALA A 615 -3.30 11.31 17.25
C ALA A 615 -2.46 12.04 16.17
N ILE A 616 -1.33 11.45 15.74
CA ILE A 616 -0.52 11.98 14.63
C ILE A 616 -1.29 11.92 13.32
N THR A 617 -1.91 10.77 12.98
CA THR A 617 -2.79 10.62 11.82
C THR A 617 -3.90 11.66 11.83
N SER A 618 -4.56 11.82 12.98
CA SER A 618 -5.64 12.80 13.13
C SER A 618 -5.14 14.23 12.90
N ALA A 619 -4.01 14.62 13.47
CA ALA A 619 -3.46 15.96 13.28
C ALA A 619 -3.12 16.22 11.80
N LEU A 620 -2.55 15.25 11.09
CA LEU A 620 -2.24 15.35 9.66
C LEU A 620 -3.52 15.46 8.83
N MET A 621 -4.51 14.62 9.07
CA MET A 621 -5.75 14.56 8.28
C MET A 621 -6.65 15.77 8.56
N THR A 622 -6.97 16.04 9.83
CA THR A 622 -7.96 17.08 10.19
C THR A 622 -7.50 18.50 9.89
N THR A 623 -6.20 18.70 9.69
CA THR A 623 -5.62 20.00 9.33
C THR A 623 -5.10 20.07 7.89
N ALA A 624 -5.32 19.03 7.09
CA ALA A 624 -4.89 18.97 5.70
C ALA A 624 -5.47 20.12 4.86
N SER A 625 -4.78 20.49 3.81
CA SER A 625 -5.25 21.53 2.89
C SER A 625 -6.24 20.95 1.89
N THR A 626 -7.47 21.45 1.88
CA THR A 626 -8.51 21.09 0.91
C THR A 626 -8.62 22.10 -0.24
N LYS A 627 -7.70 23.08 -0.32
CA LYS A 627 -7.81 24.21 -1.25
C LYS A 627 -7.45 23.82 -2.67
N LYS A 628 -8.46 23.82 -3.59
CA LYS A 628 -8.29 23.72 -5.05
C LYS A 628 -7.51 22.49 -5.49
N ILE A 629 -7.69 21.35 -4.83
CA ILE A 629 -7.15 20.09 -5.31
C ILE A 629 -7.98 19.60 -6.48
N LEU A 630 -7.34 19.19 -7.55
CA LEU A 630 -7.97 18.80 -8.81
C LEU A 630 -7.62 17.36 -9.17
N LYS A 631 -8.49 16.74 -9.94
CA LYS A 631 -8.20 15.46 -10.61
C LYS A 631 -7.13 15.63 -11.68
N GLN A 632 -6.66 14.54 -12.26
CA GLN A 632 -5.62 14.50 -13.29
C GLN A 632 -5.92 15.32 -14.55
N ASP A 633 -7.20 15.60 -14.85
CA ASP A 633 -7.65 16.47 -15.94
C ASP A 633 -7.34 17.97 -15.71
N LYS A 634 -6.88 18.32 -14.51
CA LYS A 634 -6.53 19.69 -14.07
C LYS A 634 -7.73 20.67 -14.03
N VAL A 635 -8.95 20.16 -14.11
CA VAL A 635 -10.21 20.94 -14.17
C VAL A 635 -11.20 20.48 -13.09
N THR A 636 -11.46 19.19 -12.99
CA THR A 636 -12.44 18.61 -12.09
C THR A 636 -11.93 18.67 -10.64
N PRO A 637 -12.71 19.18 -9.68
CA PRO A 637 -12.36 19.10 -8.26
C PRO A 637 -12.17 17.65 -7.81
N ALA A 638 -11.11 17.39 -7.05
CA ALA A 638 -10.88 16.09 -6.43
C ALA A 638 -11.88 15.85 -5.29
N THR A 639 -12.26 14.60 -5.10
CA THR A 639 -13.14 14.13 -4.04
C THR A 639 -12.34 13.52 -2.89
N PRO A 640 -12.96 13.20 -1.75
CA PRO A 640 -12.29 12.44 -0.68
C PRO A 640 -11.76 11.06 -1.13
N PHE A 641 -12.35 10.43 -2.13
CA PHE A 641 -11.82 9.20 -2.73
C PHE A 641 -10.52 9.41 -3.53
N ASP A 642 -10.21 10.65 -3.92
CA ASP A 642 -8.97 11.00 -4.60
C ASP A 642 -7.87 11.46 -3.64
N THR A 643 -8.23 12.06 -2.49
CA THR A 643 -7.31 12.84 -1.65
C THR A 643 -7.36 12.49 -0.17
N GLY A 644 -8.28 11.64 0.27
CA GLY A 644 -8.61 11.54 1.68
C GLY A 644 -9.05 12.89 2.25
N ALA A 645 -8.47 13.28 3.36
CA ALA A 645 -8.72 14.56 4.02
C ALA A 645 -8.14 15.79 3.29
N GLY A 646 -7.34 15.59 2.26
CA GLY A 646 -6.69 16.66 1.49
C GLY A 646 -5.17 16.53 1.46
N ARG A 647 -4.44 17.57 1.04
CA ARG A 647 -2.97 17.55 1.01
C ARG A 647 -2.37 17.89 2.37
N VAL A 648 -1.37 17.11 2.80
CA VAL A 648 -0.64 17.33 4.06
C VAL A 648 -0.15 18.78 4.22
N ALA A 649 -0.34 19.36 5.42
CA ALA A 649 0.03 20.72 5.75
C ALA A 649 0.65 20.79 7.16
N LEU A 650 1.97 20.79 7.25
CA LEU A 650 2.70 20.67 8.53
C LEU A 650 2.49 21.82 9.51
N LYS A 651 2.37 23.06 9.00
CA LYS A 651 2.21 24.21 9.90
C LYS A 651 0.97 24.14 10.79
N PRO A 652 -0.24 23.83 10.28
CA PRO A 652 -1.40 23.63 11.14
C PRO A 652 -1.35 22.29 11.89
N ALA A 653 -0.80 21.22 11.34
CA ALA A 653 -0.69 19.92 12.01
C ALA A 653 0.11 20.00 13.33
N LEU A 654 1.27 20.67 13.30
CA LEU A 654 2.08 20.95 14.51
C LEU A 654 1.40 21.86 15.55
N ALA A 655 0.28 22.43 15.22
CA ALA A 655 -0.48 23.32 16.10
C ALA A 655 -1.92 22.79 16.31
N ALA A 656 -2.16 21.52 16.03
CA ALA A 656 -3.47 20.93 16.20
C ALA A 656 -3.88 21.02 17.68
N ALA A 657 -4.99 21.70 17.93
CA ALA A 657 -5.49 21.95 19.27
C ALA A 657 -6.26 20.75 19.84
N ALA A 658 -6.68 19.84 18.97
CA ALA A 658 -7.36 18.61 19.35
C ALA A 658 -7.16 17.52 18.28
N THR A 659 -7.34 16.27 18.68
CA THR A 659 -7.20 15.08 17.83
C THR A 659 -8.34 14.09 18.07
N PHE A 660 -8.50 13.15 17.14
CA PHE A 660 -9.32 11.97 17.24
C PHE A 660 -8.37 10.77 17.20
N ASP A 661 -8.52 9.83 18.11
CA ASP A 661 -7.62 8.69 18.24
C ASP A 661 -8.41 7.39 18.26
N VAL A 662 -7.86 6.35 17.64
CA VAL A 662 -8.42 4.99 17.62
C VAL A 662 -7.38 4.05 18.21
N THR A 663 -7.76 3.21 19.11
CA THR A 663 -6.88 2.17 19.65
C THR A 663 -6.79 0.97 18.69
N ALA A 664 -5.71 0.22 18.76
CA ALA A 664 -5.61 -1.03 18.01
C ALA A 664 -6.70 -2.05 18.39
N GLN A 665 -7.17 -2.00 19.64
CA GLN A 665 -8.25 -2.87 20.10
C GLN A 665 -9.59 -2.48 19.44
N GLU A 666 -9.90 -1.18 19.31
CA GLU A 666 -11.09 -0.74 18.59
C GLU A 666 -11.07 -1.20 17.13
N TYR A 667 -9.92 -1.19 16.46
CA TYR A 667 -9.81 -1.74 15.12
C TYR A 667 -10.08 -3.25 15.06
N ARG A 668 -9.70 -4.02 16.08
CA ARG A 668 -9.99 -5.46 16.16
C ARG A 668 -11.44 -5.76 16.53
N ASP A 669 -12.05 -4.95 17.40
CA ASP A 669 -13.42 -5.16 17.89
C ASP A 669 -14.48 -4.73 16.85
N HIS A 670 -14.10 -3.90 15.87
CA HIS A 670 -14.99 -3.29 14.87
C HIS A 670 -14.60 -3.67 13.43
N GLU A 671 -14.10 -4.89 13.21
CA GLU A 671 -13.72 -5.37 11.86
C GLU A 671 -14.84 -5.20 10.85
N ASP A 672 -16.09 -5.46 11.24
CA ASP A 672 -17.27 -5.44 10.37
C ASP A 672 -17.96 -4.07 10.28
N ASP A 673 -17.66 -3.13 11.20
CA ASP A 673 -18.33 -1.83 11.28
C ASP A 673 -17.39 -0.64 11.53
N LEU A 674 -16.23 -0.65 10.88
CA LEU A 674 -15.16 0.35 11.03
C LEU A 674 -15.61 1.81 10.85
N TRP A 675 -16.78 2.07 10.25
CA TRP A 675 -17.36 3.43 10.19
C TRP A 675 -17.73 3.99 11.58
N THR A 676 -17.84 3.14 12.60
CA THR A 676 -18.18 3.53 13.98
C THR A 676 -16.97 3.98 14.78
N VAL A 677 -15.74 3.49 14.47
CA VAL A 677 -14.52 3.81 15.23
C VAL A 677 -14.16 5.29 15.16
N ASN A 678 -13.37 5.77 16.10
CA ASN A 678 -13.02 7.18 16.25
C ASN A 678 -12.02 7.73 15.20
N HIS A 679 -12.06 7.20 13.98
CA HIS A 679 -11.19 7.61 12.88
C HIS A 679 -11.48 9.07 12.44
N PRO A 680 -10.44 9.87 12.03
CA PRO A 680 -10.58 11.28 11.61
C PRO A 680 -11.20 11.46 10.22
N SER A 681 -11.95 10.48 9.75
CA SER A 681 -12.85 10.51 8.59
C SER A 681 -14.11 9.69 8.88
N ILE A 682 -15.11 9.81 8.03
CA ILE A 682 -16.32 8.99 8.09
C ILE A 682 -16.57 8.43 6.70
N PHE A 683 -16.61 7.12 6.58
CA PHE A 683 -17.04 6.44 5.37
C PHE A 683 -18.16 5.46 5.71
N LEU A 684 -19.34 5.73 5.15
CA LEU A 684 -20.48 4.84 5.28
C LEU A 684 -20.58 4.02 3.98
N PRO A 685 -20.10 2.75 3.99
CA PRO A 685 -20.12 1.89 2.82
C PRO A 685 -21.55 1.43 2.46
N ALA A 686 -21.71 0.76 1.34
CA ALA A 686 -23.01 0.27 0.89
C ALA A 686 -23.65 -0.70 1.89
N ALA A 687 -22.86 -1.58 2.51
CA ALA A 687 -23.29 -2.57 3.48
C ALA A 687 -23.80 -1.97 4.82
N ALA A 688 -23.38 -0.75 5.17
CA ALA A 688 -23.86 -0.12 6.39
C ALA A 688 -25.37 0.20 6.34
N PRO A 689 -26.07 0.29 7.49
CA PRO A 689 -27.48 0.69 7.55
C PRO A 689 -27.73 2.07 6.91
N ASP A 690 -28.93 2.26 6.32
CA ASP A 690 -29.30 3.54 5.67
C ASP A 690 -29.36 4.73 6.65
N SER A 691 -29.60 4.47 7.93
CA SER A 691 -29.56 5.47 9.00
C SER A 691 -28.70 4.98 10.14
N VAL A 692 -27.65 5.74 10.47
CA VAL A 692 -26.71 5.40 11.55
C VAL A 692 -26.52 6.58 12.50
N ALA A 693 -26.27 6.25 13.78
CA ALA A 693 -25.83 7.20 14.80
C ALA A 693 -24.45 6.76 15.29
N ILE A 694 -23.44 7.57 15.06
CA ILE A 694 -22.06 7.31 15.46
C ILE A 694 -21.56 8.41 16.39
N VAL A 695 -20.46 8.15 17.08
CA VAL A 695 -19.82 9.13 17.97
C VAL A 695 -18.38 9.32 17.52
N ARG A 696 -17.91 10.57 17.49
CA ARG A 696 -16.49 10.90 17.39
C ARG A 696 -16.05 11.58 18.68
N THR A 697 -15.03 11.05 19.34
CA THR A 697 -14.49 11.59 20.58
C THR A 697 -13.28 12.45 20.28
N MET A 698 -13.36 13.74 20.59
CA MET A 698 -12.30 14.72 20.38
C MET A 698 -11.50 14.90 21.66
N GLN A 699 -10.16 14.73 21.60
CA GLN A 699 -9.21 14.91 22.70
C GLN A 699 -8.55 16.29 22.63
N SER A 700 -8.53 17.03 23.75
CA SER A 700 -7.90 18.35 23.84
C SER A 700 -6.39 18.28 24.09
N HIS A 701 -5.63 19.12 23.40
CA HIS A 701 -4.22 19.43 23.68
C HIS A 701 -4.01 20.84 24.25
N LEU A 702 -5.08 21.48 24.72
CA LEU A 702 -5.06 22.83 25.26
C LEU A 702 -5.07 22.81 26.79
N ALA A 703 -4.38 23.78 27.37
CA ALA A 703 -4.35 24.01 28.82
C ALA A 703 -5.61 24.74 29.37
N LYS A 704 -6.57 25.08 28.49
CA LYS A 704 -7.81 25.78 28.83
C LYS A 704 -8.97 25.22 28.03
N ASP A 705 -10.15 25.25 28.61
CA ASP A 705 -11.39 24.91 27.93
C ASP A 705 -11.56 25.72 26.63
N SER A 706 -12.13 25.06 25.64
CA SER A 706 -12.38 25.68 24.33
C SER A 706 -13.75 25.33 23.79
N VAL A 707 -14.38 26.30 23.14
CA VAL A 707 -15.67 26.10 22.45
C VAL A 707 -15.41 25.92 20.96
N TRP A 708 -16.00 24.88 20.42
CA TRP A 708 -15.93 24.53 19.00
C TRP A 708 -17.31 24.62 18.37
N LYS A 709 -17.43 25.35 17.27
CA LYS A 709 -18.63 25.43 16.43
C LYS A 709 -18.53 24.40 15.32
N LEU A 710 -19.57 23.60 15.13
CA LEU A 710 -19.63 22.55 14.13
C LEU A 710 -20.54 22.97 12.98
N SER A 711 -20.19 22.59 11.77
CA SER A 711 -20.99 22.80 10.56
C SER A 711 -20.68 21.74 9.52
N ILE A 712 -21.69 21.35 8.76
CA ILE A 712 -21.53 20.49 7.59
C ILE A 712 -21.34 21.35 6.35
N LEU A 713 -20.32 21.04 5.55
CA LEU A 713 -20.03 21.68 4.27
C LEU A 713 -20.20 20.66 3.14
N GLY A 714 -20.86 21.04 2.07
CA GLY A 714 -21.17 20.12 0.97
C GLY A 714 -22.34 19.19 1.30
N GLY A 715 -22.33 18.01 0.74
CA GLY A 715 -23.42 17.04 0.78
C GLY A 715 -24.17 16.97 -0.55
N ALA A 716 -25.11 16.06 -0.65
CA ALA A 716 -25.98 15.88 -1.81
C ALA A 716 -27.45 15.94 -1.37
N PRO A 717 -28.38 16.33 -2.26
CA PRO A 717 -29.82 16.17 -1.98
C PRO A 717 -30.12 14.71 -1.61
N GLY A 718 -30.85 14.53 -0.51
CA GLY A 718 -31.19 13.20 0.00
C GLY A 718 -30.24 12.62 1.04
N LEU A 719 -29.10 13.27 1.34
CA LEU A 719 -28.26 12.95 2.48
C LEU A 719 -28.52 13.93 3.63
N ALA A 720 -29.02 13.44 4.76
CA ALA A 720 -29.16 14.22 5.97
C ALA A 720 -28.01 13.90 6.95
N ILE A 721 -27.36 14.95 7.49
CA ILE A 721 -26.29 14.83 8.48
C ILE A 721 -26.61 15.72 9.66
N GLY A 722 -26.79 15.12 10.84
CA GLY A 722 -27.05 15.83 12.10
C GLY A 722 -25.80 15.89 12.96
N VAL A 723 -25.46 17.09 13.46
CA VAL A 723 -24.38 17.33 14.43
C VAL A 723 -24.79 18.41 15.40
N PRO A 724 -24.26 18.45 16.64
CA PRO A 724 -24.49 19.58 17.55
C PRO A 724 -23.90 20.88 16.97
N ALA A 725 -24.61 22.01 17.14
CA ALA A 725 -24.11 23.30 16.62
C ALA A 725 -22.77 23.74 17.27
N LYS A 726 -22.52 23.32 18.52
CA LYS A 726 -21.30 23.60 19.28
C LYS A 726 -21.04 22.52 20.32
N VAL A 727 -19.78 22.34 20.67
CA VAL A 727 -19.35 21.54 21.83
C VAL A 727 -18.33 22.33 22.66
N THR A 728 -18.27 22.05 23.96
CA THR A 728 -17.22 22.57 24.85
C THR A 728 -16.24 21.44 25.12
N LEU A 729 -15.00 21.65 24.78
CA LEU A 729 -13.90 20.73 24.99
C LEU A 729 -13.10 21.15 26.22
N PRO A 730 -13.10 20.36 27.30
CA PRO A 730 -12.36 20.67 28.53
C PRO A 730 -10.84 20.70 28.28
N ALA A 731 -10.12 21.46 29.09
CA ALA A 731 -8.67 21.47 29.08
C ALA A 731 -8.08 20.08 29.32
N GLY A 732 -7.26 19.56 28.39
CA GLY A 732 -6.67 18.21 28.47
C GLY A 732 -7.69 17.05 28.51
N GLY A 733 -9.00 17.34 28.41
CA GLY A 733 -10.08 16.36 28.46
C GLY A 733 -10.63 15.98 27.09
N THR A 734 -11.72 15.23 27.10
CA THR A 734 -12.41 14.77 25.87
C THR A 734 -13.83 15.30 25.79
N VAL A 735 -14.39 15.30 24.58
CA VAL A 735 -15.81 15.54 24.33
C VAL A 735 -16.33 14.61 23.24
N ALA A 736 -17.46 13.97 23.49
CA ALA A 736 -18.18 13.17 22.51
C ALA A 736 -18.99 14.08 21.56
N ILE A 737 -18.89 13.82 20.28
CA ILE A 737 -19.64 14.48 19.21
C ILE A 737 -20.58 13.46 18.59
N PRO A 738 -21.87 13.46 18.92
CA PRO A 738 -22.84 12.59 18.25
C PRO A 738 -23.06 13.09 16.82
N ILE A 739 -23.05 12.14 15.88
CA ILE A 739 -23.24 12.39 14.45
C ILE A 739 -24.30 11.41 13.95
N THR A 740 -25.36 11.92 13.33
CA THR A 740 -26.35 11.10 12.65
C THR A 740 -26.18 11.24 11.13
N LEU A 741 -26.28 10.13 10.43
CA LEU A 741 -26.23 10.05 8.98
C LEU A 741 -27.48 9.31 8.51
N ASP A 742 -28.25 9.90 7.60
CA ASP A 742 -29.39 9.27 6.96
C ASP A 742 -29.24 9.47 5.44
N ARG A 743 -29.16 8.36 4.73
CA ARG A 743 -28.99 8.29 3.27
C ARG A 743 -30.22 7.76 2.54
N THR A 744 -31.35 7.58 3.23
CA THR A 744 -32.59 7.04 2.62
C THR A 744 -33.08 7.83 1.42
N GLY A 745 -32.81 9.15 1.39
CA GLY A 745 -33.14 10.02 0.27
C GLY A 745 -32.16 10.01 -0.90
N LEU A 746 -30.98 9.38 -0.77
CA LEU A 746 -30.06 9.22 -1.91
C LEU A 746 -30.63 8.19 -2.90
N PRO A 747 -30.42 8.36 -4.22
CA PRO A 747 -30.72 7.31 -5.17
C PRO A 747 -29.82 6.09 -4.90
N PHE A 748 -30.26 4.90 -5.29
CA PHE A 748 -29.38 3.74 -5.39
C PHE A 748 -28.26 4.04 -6.39
N ASP A 749 -27.06 3.51 -6.13
CA ASP A 749 -25.77 3.88 -6.76
C ASP A 749 -25.32 5.32 -6.48
N GLY A 750 -25.99 6.01 -5.54
CA GLY A 750 -25.65 7.35 -5.12
C GLY A 750 -24.40 7.39 -4.26
N VAL A 751 -23.46 8.28 -4.61
CA VAL A 751 -22.30 8.64 -3.79
C VAL A 751 -22.40 10.09 -3.39
N ALA A 752 -22.28 10.38 -2.11
CA ALA A 752 -22.30 11.73 -1.58
C ALA A 752 -21.04 12.02 -0.75
N HIS A 753 -20.52 13.23 -0.88
CA HIS A 753 -19.39 13.72 -0.10
C HIS A 753 -19.78 14.98 0.66
N ALA A 754 -19.40 15.04 1.93
CA ALA A 754 -19.55 16.19 2.80
C ALA A 754 -18.27 16.38 3.65
N THR A 755 -18.23 17.45 4.42
CA THR A 755 -17.16 17.71 5.38
C THR A 755 -17.75 18.23 6.69
N LEU A 756 -17.45 17.55 7.78
CA LEU A 756 -17.69 18.11 9.11
C LEU A 756 -16.55 19.08 9.43
N GLN A 757 -16.87 20.35 9.56
CA GLN A 757 -15.91 21.40 9.93
C GLN A 757 -16.12 21.81 11.39
N LEU A 758 -15.00 21.87 12.14
CA LEU A 758 -14.98 22.31 13.53
C LEU A 758 -14.12 23.59 13.62
N LYS A 759 -14.73 24.70 14.06
CA LYS A 759 -14.06 26.00 14.24
C LYS A 759 -13.97 26.35 15.73
N GLY A 760 -12.74 26.43 16.25
CA GLY A 760 -12.42 26.77 17.64
C GLY A 760 -11.04 27.44 17.73
N LYS A 761 -10.12 26.86 18.47
CA LYS A 761 -8.70 27.28 18.53
C LYS A 761 -7.89 26.88 17.29
N GLY A 762 -8.55 26.89 16.16
CA GLY A 762 -8.09 26.48 14.85
C GLY A 762 -9.28 26.03 14.01
N VAL A 763 -9.00 25.43 12.88
CA VAL A 763 -10.02 24.81 12.04
C VAL A 763 -9.60 23.35 11.83
N LEU A 764 -10.46 22.42 12.23
CA LEU A 764 -10.32 21.01 11.94
C LEU A 764 -11.44 20.61 10.98
N HIS A 765 -11.22 19.54 10.23
CA HIS A 765 -12.25 18.98 9.36
C HIS A 765 -12.13 17.45 9.27
N LEU A 766 -13.27 16.79 9.14
CA LEU A 766 -13.36 15.37 8.86
C LEU A 766 -14.10 15.19 7.53
N PRO A 767 -13.49 14.56 6.52
CA PRO A 767 -14.21 14.20 5.30
C PRO A 767 -15.27 13.14 5.62
N ILE A 768 -16.40 13.26 4.96
CA ILE A 768 -17.52 12.31 5.03
C ILE A 768 -17.79 11.82 3.61
N SER A 769 -17.82 10.52 3.42
CA SER A 769 -18.24 9.88 2.16
C SER A 769 -19.32 8.85 2.48
N VAL A 770 -20.39 8.88 1.71
CA VAL A 770 -21.55 8.00 1.92
C VAL A 770 -21.90 7.36 0.58
N VAL A 771 -22.07 6.06 0.58
CA VAL A 771 -22.49 5.26 -0.57
C VAL A 771 -23.85 4.65 -0.29
N ARG A 772 -24.77 4.69 -1.25
CA ARG A 772 -25.99 3.93 -1.23
C ARG A 772 -26.11 3.10 -2.51
N ALA A 773 -25.88 1.79 -2.39
CA ALA A 773 -25.98 0.86 -3.51
C ALA A 773 -27.00 -0.24 -3.18
N PRO A 774 -27.68 -0.80 -4.18
CA PRO A 774 -28.44 -2.03 -3.99
C PRO A 774 -27.45 -3.14 -3.64
N LEU A 775 -27.75 -3.90 -2.61
CA LEU A 775 -26.93 -5.03 -2.18
C LEU A 775 -27.78 -6.31 -2.08
N PRO A 776 -27.18 -7.48 -2.29
CA PRO A 776 -27.79 -8.75 -1.89
C PRO A 776 -27.91 -8.86 -0.36
N ASN A 777 -28.63 -9.86 0.11
CA ASN A 777 -28.67 -10.31 1.50
C ASN A 777 -28.93 -11.79 1.52
N LEU A 778 -27.93 -12.59 1.81
CA LEU A 778 -28.01 -14.05 1.78
C LEU A 778 -28.41 -14.59 3.13
N GLN A 779 -29.54 -15.28 3.16
CA GLN A 779 -30.13 -15.87 4.38
C GLN A 779 -30.29 -17.36 4.21
N LEU A 780 -30.24 -18.07 5.32
CA LEU A 780 -30.49 -19.51 5.38
C LEU A 780 -31.84 -19.79 6.07
N PRO A 781 -32.97 -19.74 5.36
CA PRO A 781 -34.27 -20.05 5.97
C PRO A 781 -34.39 -21.51 6.40
N ALA A 782 -33.55 -22.39 5.87
CA ALA A 782 -33.47 -23.79 6.26
C ALA A 782 -32.11 -24.39 5.92
N ALA A 783 -31.49 -25.06 6.87
CA ALA A 783 -30.30 -25.89 6.66
C ALA A 783 -30.27 -27.07 7.65
N GLY A 784 -29.46 -28.10 7.39
CA GLY A 784 -29.33 -29.25 8.27
C GLY A 784 -28.41 -30.33 7.74
N ALA A 785 -28.12 -31.32 8.59
CA ALA A 785 -27.38 -32.52 8.23
C ALA A 785 -28.02 -33.76 8.83
N SER A 786 -27.80 -34.94 8.21
CA SER A 786 -28.31 -36.22 8.74
C SER A 786 -27.56 -36.63 10.02
N SER A 787 -28.29 -37.32 10.93
CA SER A 787 -27.73 -37.81 12.19
C SER A 787 -28.34 -39.21 12.47
N PRO A 788 -27.59 -40.20 12.97
CA PRO A 788 -26.15 -40.14 13.27
C PRO A 788 -25.25 -40.27 12.02
N THR A 789 -23.96 -40.02 12.18
CA THR A 789 -22.91 -40.14 11.14
C THR A 789 -21.62 -40.72 11.75
N THR A 790 -20.72 -41.24 10.92
CA THR A 790 -19.41 -41.77 11.36
C THR A 790 -18.28 -41.14 10.55
N ASN A 791 -17.12 -40.88 11.17
CA ASN A 791 -15.92 -40.41 10.45
C ASN A 791 -15.55 -41.37 9.30
N GLY A 792 -15.34 -40.80 8.10
CA GLY A 792 -15.11 -41.60 6.89
C GLY A 792 -16.35 -42.22 6.27
N GLY A 793 -17.53 -42.01 6.86
CA GLY A 793 -18.83 -42.39 6.31
C GLY A 793 -19.43 -41.32 5.38
N SER A 794 -20.75 -41.44 5.14
CA SER A 794 -21.49 -40.44 4.35
C SER A 794 -22.47 -39.68 5.23
N ILE A 795 -22.54 -38.36 5.07
CA ILE A 795 -23.55 -37.51 5.70
C ILE A 795 -24.37 -36.81 4.62
N THR A 796 -25.69 -36.73 4.79
CA THR A 796 -26.53 -35.95 3.87
C THR A 796 -26.70 -34.54 4.43
N ILE A 797 -26.21 -33.54 3.68
CA ILE A 797 -26.43 -32.11 3.99
C ILE A 797 -27.60 -31.55 3.19
N SER A 798 -28.23 -30.53 3.75
CA SER A 798 -29.29 -29.77 3.09
C SER A 798 -29.21 -28.30 3.44
N ARG A 799 -29.45 -27.43 2.44
CA ARG A 799 -29.64 -26.00 2.71
C ARG A 799 -30.54 -25.34 1.67
N THR A 800 -31.28 -24.33 2.10
CA THR A 800 -31.95 -23.37 1.23
C THR A 800 -31.32 -22.00 1.47
N LEU A 801 -30.65 -21.48 0.45
CA LEU A 801 -30.09 -20.12 0.45
C LEU A 801 -31.09 -19.17 -0.22
N PHE A 802 -31.40 -18.05 0.39
CA PHE A 802 -32.35 -17.04 -0.08
C PHE A 802 -31.67 -15.68 -0.17
N ASN A 803 -31.82 -14.97 -1.29
CA ASN A 803 -31.40 -13.58 -1.39
C ASN A 803 -32.55 -12.64 -1.03
N ALA A 804 -32.55 -12.16 0.21
CA ALA A 804 -33.52 -11.20 0.73
C ALA A 804 -33.19 -9.74 0.33
N GLY A 805 -32.03 -9.51 -0.31
CA GLY A 805 -31.55 -8.18 -0.69
C GLY A 805 -32.20 -7.62 -1.95
N THR A 806 -31.59 -6.56 -2.47
CA THR A 806 -32.10 -5.77 -3.61
C THR A 806 -31.23 -5.87 -4.87
N ALA A 807 -30.08 -6.58 -4.79
CA ALA A 807 -29.17 -6.87 -5.90
C ALA A 807 -28.90 -8.38 -6.04
N ASP A 808 -28.32 -8.79 -7.17
CA ASP A 808 -27.86 -10.13 -7.38
C ASP A 808 -26.70 -10.47 -6.43
N ALA A 809 -26.81 -11.61 -5.73
CA ALA A 809 -25.66 -12.18 -5.01
C ALA A 809 -24.78 -12.96 -5.98
N GLY A 810 -23.49 -12.69 -5.96
CA GLY A 810 -22.48 -13.38 -6.78
C GLY A 810 -22.26 -14.83 -6.39
N PRO A 811 -21.31 -15.52 -7.04
CA PRO A 811 -20.87 -16.86 -6.63
C PRO A 811 -20.41 -16.85 -5.18
N ASN A 812 -20.82 -17.88 -4.42
CA ASN A 812 -20.56 -17.98 -2.99
C ASN A 812 -20.50 -19.43 -2.51
N PHE A 813 -20.02 -19.62 -1.28
CA PHE A 813 -19.96 -20.89 -0.58
C PHE A 813 -20.87 -20.84 0.65
N THR A 814 -21.48 -21.99 0.97
CA THR A 814 -22.17 -22.20 2.24
C THR A 814 -21.48 -23.35 2.95
N SER A 815 -20.84 -23.13 4.08
CA SER A 815 -20.10 -24.15 4.83
C SER A 815 -20.90 -24.67 6.02
N PHE A 816 -20.63 -25.93 6.40
CA PHE A 816 -21.25 -26.66 7.49
C PHE A 816 -20.19 -26.98 8.55
N TYR A 817 -20.46 -26.60 9.80
CA TYR A 817 -19.55 -26.76 10.94
C TYR A 817 -20.18 -27.58 12.05
N LEU A 818 -19.34 -28.32 12.80
CA LEU A 818 -19.71 -28.96 14.04
C LEU A 818 -18.93 -28.36 15.20
N SER A 819 -19.65 -27.92 16.22
CA SER A 819 -19.14 -27.33 17.44
C SER A 819 -19.37 -28.23 18.67
N THR A 820 -18.48 -28.13 19.65
CA THR A 820 -18.62 -28.79 20.95
C THR A 820 -19.49 -28.00 21.92
N ASP A 821 -19.87 -26.78 21.60
CA ASP A 821 -20.76 -25.91 22.37
C ASP A 821 -21.85 -25.27 21.50
N ASP A 822 -22.67 -24.40 22.08
CA ASP A 822 -23.82 -23.75 21.43
C ASP A 822 -23.51 -22.37 20.81
N ALA A 823 -22.21 -22.06 20.61
CA ALA A 823 -21.76 -20.81 20.03
C ALA A 823 -20.83 -21.05 18.86
N PHE A 824 -21.12 -20.41 17.70
CA PHE A 824 -20.25 -20.49 16.52
C PHE A 824 -18.93 -19.73 16.77
N SER A 825 -17.81 -20.40 16.49
CA SER A 825 -16.46 -19.86 16.72
C SER A 825 -15.42 -20.41 15.74
N ASN A 826 -14.21 -19.85 15.78
CA ASN A 826 -13.11 -20.25 14.87
C ASN A 826 -12.48 -21.63 15.21
N ASP A 827 -12.89 -22.29 16.28
CA ASP A 827 -12.46 -23.62 16.65
C ASP A 827 -13.45 -24.72 16.23
N ASP A 828 -14.56 -24.33 15.61
CA ASP A 828 -15.53 -25.25 15.04
C ASP A 828 -14.98 -25.97 13.81
N VAL A 829 -15.36 -27.23 13.64
CA VAL A 829 -14.80 -28.10 12.61
C VAL A 829 -15.66 -28.08 11.36
N GLU A 830 -15.16 -27.50 10.28
CA GLU A 830 -15.81 -27.58 8.97
C GLU A 830 -15.75 -29.03 8.45
N PHE A 831 -16.89 -29.56 8.02
CA PHE A 831 -16.96 -30.91 7.46
C PHE A 831 -17.53 -30.99 6.05
N GLY A 832 -18.04 -29.89 5.50
CA GLY A 832 -18.57 -29.86 4.15
C GLY A 832 -19.09 -28.49 3.74
N PHE A 833 -19.30 -28.34 2.45
CA PHE A 833 -19.80 -27.08 1.88
C PHE A 833 -20.67 -27.30 0.64
N CYS A 834 -21.48 -26.29 0.33
CA CYS A 834 -22.21 -26.15 -0.91
C CYS A 834 -21.67 -24.98 -1.72
N THR A 835 -21.40 -25.19 -3.01
CA THR A 835 -21.00 -24.11 -3.91
C THR A 835 -22.18 -23.54 -4.67
N ARG A 836 -22.14 -22.23 -4.95
CA ARG A 836 -22.98 -21.59 -5.94
C ARG A 836 -22.11 -20.83 -6.93
N ALA A 837 -22.04 -21.32 -8.17
CA ALA A 837 -21.21 -20.77 -9.23
C ALA A 837 -21.89 -19.66 -10.07
N THR A 838 -23.19 -19.41 -9.87
CA THR A 838 -23.97 -18.43 -10.65
C THR A 838 -24.69 -17.46 -9.73
N ASN A 839 -25.02 -16.26 -10.23
CA ASN A 839 -25.72 -15.24 -9.46
C ASN A 839 -27.09 -15.73 -8.94
N LEU A 840 -27.46 -15.25 -7.73
CA LEU A 840 -28.77 -15.43 -7.11
C LEU A 840 -29.49 -14.10 -7.07
N GLY A 841 -30.51 -13.93 -7.92
CA GLY A 841 -31.28 -12.70 -8.00
C GLY A 841 -32.08 -12.38 -6.73
N PRO A 842 -32.47 -11.11 -6.53
CA PRO A 842 -33.32 -10.68 -5.43
C PRO A 842 -34.62 -11.50 -5.33
N GLY A 843 -34.97 -11.90 -4.11
CA GLY A 843 -36.16 -12.71 -3.85
C GLY A 843 -36.12 -14.15 -4.36
N LEU A 844 -34.99 -14.62 -4.88
CA LEU A 844 -34.80 -16.00 -5.35
C LEU A 844 -34.14 -16.86 -4.28
N SER A 845 -34.38 -18.18 -4.39
CA SER A 845 -33.75 -19.19 -3.56
C SER A 845 -32.94 -20.20 -4.36
N SER A 846 -31.97 -20.80 -3.69
CA SER A 846 -31.14 -21.89 -4.23
C SER A 846 -31.05 -22.99 -3.18
N SER A 847 -31.24 -24.23 -3.58
CA SER A 847 -31.10 -25.38 -2.70
C SER A 847 -29.87 -26.22 -3.07
N CYS A 848 -29.26 -26.81 -2.05
CA CYS A 848 -28.20 -27.81 -2.19
C CYS A 848 -28.51 -28.91 -1.19
N ASN A 849 -28.76 -30.13 -1.72
CA ASN A 849 -29.12 -31.28 -0.90
C ASN A 849 -28.44 -32.51 -1.47
N GLY A 850 -27.83 -33.33 -0.65
CA GLY A 850 -27.22 -34.57 -1.06
C GLY A 850 -26.21 -35.14 -0.07
N PRO A 851 -25.80 -36.39 -0.30
CA PRO A 851 -24.73 -37.01 0.49
C PRO A 851 -23.36 -36.44 0.11
N ILE A 852 -22.54 -36.25 1.12
CA ILE A 852 -21.10 -35.94 1.01
C ILE A 852 -20.31 -36.92 1.87
N ASP A 853 -19.03 -37.08 1.60
CA ASP A 853 -18.14 -37.83 2.48
C ASP A 853 -17.93 -37.02 3.78
N PHE A 854 -18.15 -37.63 4.93
CA PHE A 854 -17.96 -37.02 6.23
C PHE A 854 -16.49 -37.16 6.67
N LEU A 855 -15.69 -36.18 6.33
CA LEU A 855 -14.25 -36.14 6.56
C LEU A 855 -13.83 -34.90 7.37
N PRO A 856 -14.34 -34.72 8.61
CA PRO A 856 -13.95 -33.60 9.44
C PRO A 856 -12.45 -33.66 9.75
N MET A 857 -11.78 -32.51 9.76
CA MET A 857 -10.35 -32.45 10.04
C MET A 857 -10.06 -31.42 11.15
N PRO A 858 -9.63 -31.89 12.35
CA PRO A 858 -9.33 -33.29 12.72
C PRO A 858 -10.58 -34.18 12.80
N PRO A 859 -10.43 -35.51 12.73
CA PRO A 859 -11.54 -36.45 12.99
C PRO A 859 -12.16 -36.19 14.36
N LEU A 860 -13.49 -36.15 14.42
CA LEU A 860 -14.23 -35.86 15.65
C LEU A 860 -14.35 -37.14 16.51
N ALA A 861 -14.31 -36.97 17.81
CA ALA A 861 -14.60 -38.06 18.76
C ALA A 861 -16.10 -38.41 18.70
N PRO A 862 -16.50 -39.65 19.03
CA PRO A 862 -17.92 -39.97 19.18
C PRO A 862 -18.59 -39.03 20.19
N GLY A 863 -19.72 -38.43 19.83
CA GLY A 863 -20.40 -37.46 20.67
C GLY A 863 -21.54 -36.76 19.97
N VAL A 864 -22.20 -35.84 20.68
CA VAL A 864 -23.22 -34.94 20.11
C VAL A 864 -22.59 -33.56 19.93
N TYR A 865 -22.75 -32.98 18.74
CA TYR A 865 -22.18 -31.71 18.32
C TYR A 865 -23.29 -30.78 17.87
N HIS A 866 -23.13 -29.47 18.08
CA HIS A 866 -23.98 -28.44 17.49
C HIS A 866 -23.62 -28.25 16.02
N LEU A 867 -24.64 -28.14 15.17
CA LEU A 867 -24.50 -27.90 13.73
C LEU A 867 -24.71 -26.41 13.46
N PHE A 868 -23.67 -25.75 12.95
CA PHE A 868 -23.77 -24.41 12.39
C PHE A 868 -23.60 -24.45 10.87
N VAL A 869 -24.37 -23.60 10.19
CA VAL A 869 -24.30 -23.45 8.73
C VAL A 869 -24.13 -21.97 8.41
N LEU A 870 -23.08 -21.62 7.70
CA LEU A 870 -22.72 -20.25 7.37
C LEU A 870 -22.84 -20.01 5.87
N ALA A 871 -23.76 -19.11 5.47
CA ALA A 871 -23.84 -18.61 4.09
C ALA A 871 -22.65 -17.68 3.82
N ASP A 872 -22.21 -17.66 2.57
CA ASP A 872 -21.04 -16.90 2.12
C ASP A 872 -19.82 -17.00 3.06
N SER A 873 -19.52 -18.24 3.46
CA SER A 873 -18.48 -18.56 4.44
C SER A 873 -17.08 -18.03 4.10
N THR A 874 -16.87 -17.58 2.87
CA THR A 874 -15.63 -16.95 2.39
C THR A 874 -15.71 -15.41 2.35
N ASN A 875 -16.86 -14.83 2.71
CA ASN A 875 -17.15 -13.40 2.63
C ASN A 875 -16.83 -12.81 1.24
N ALA A 876 -17.26 -13.54 0.19
CA ALA A 876 -17.01 -13.18 -1.20
C ALA A 876 -18.05 -12.21 -1.78
N VAL A 877 -19.23 -12.13 -1.15
CA VAL A 877 -20.36 -11.30 -1.55
C VAL A 877 -20.59 -10.22 -0.49
N ALA A 878 -20.38 -8.95 -0.83
CA ALA A 878 -20.73 -7.87 0.10
C ALA A 878 -22.24 -7.72 0.21
N GLU A 879 -22.77 -7.81 1.42
CA GLU A 879 -24.21 -7.90 1.68
C GLU A 879 -24.77 -6.66 2.40
N SER A 880 -26.07 -6.51 2.41
CA SER A 880 -26.75 -5.44 3.17
C SER A 880 -26.81 -5.74 4.67
N ASN A 881 -26.64 -6.99 5.05
CA ASN A 881 -26.54 -7.46 6.44
C ASN A 881 -25.68 -8.75 6.48
N GLU A 882 -24.49 -8.66 7.02
CA GLU A 882 -23.55 -9.79 7.18
C GLU A 882 -23.83 -10.61 8.46
N ASN A 883 -24.74 -10.14 9.33
CA ASN A 883 -24.99 -10.76 10.62
C ASN A 883 -26.14 -11.78 10.60
N ASP A 884 -26.80 -12.02 9.47
CA ASP A 884 -27.89 -13.01 9.33
C ASP A 884 -27.53 -14.19 8.40
N ASN A 885 -26.23 -14.39 8.14
CA ASN A 885 -25.66 -15.45 7.33
C ASN A 885 -25.52 -16.77 8.10
N LEU A 886 -25.57 -16.76 9.44
CA LEU A 886 -25.40 -17.92 10.29
C LEU A 886 -26.77 -18.58 10.61
N PHE A 887 -26.84 -19.90 10.49
CA PHE A 887 -27.99 -20.73 10.83
C PHE A 887 -27.61 -21.80 11.86
N ASP A 888 -28.36 -21.87 12.98
CA ASP A 888 -28.26 -22.96 13.93
C ASP A 888 -29.09 -24.16 13.40
N GLY A 889 -28.42 -25.21 13.00
CA GLY A 889 -28.99 -26.44 12.42
C GLY A 889 -29.34 -27.49 13.46
N GLY A 890 -29.25 -27.19 14.77
CA GLY A 890 -29.51 -28.14 15.84
C GLY A 890 -28.29 -29.05 16.12
N THR A 891 -28.50 -30.35 16.31
CA THR A 891 -27.42 -31.27 16.72
C THR A 891 -27.22 -32.44 15.75
N VAL A 892 -25.96 -32.87 15.63
CA VAL A 892 -25.54 -34.09 14.89
C VAL A 892 -24.79 -35.01 15.84
N THR A 893 -25.13 -36.30 15.82
CA THR A 893 -24.41 -37.34 16.57
C THR A 893 -23.35 -37.96 15.68
N VAL A 894 -22.10 -37.97 16.15
CA VAL A 894 -20.96 -38.68 15.54
C VAL A 894 -20.74 -39.96 16.32
N GLU A 895 -20.72 -41.13 15.59
CA GLU A 895 -20.57 -42.48 16.14
C GLU A 895 -19.16 -43.04 15.89
#